data_8490cc4a87569bf3d52c70cc57945212
#
_entry.id   8490cc4a87569bf3d52c70cc57945212
#
_cell.length_a   1.000
_cell.length_b   1.000
_cell.length_c   1.000
_cell.angle_alpha   90.00
_cell.angle_beta   90.00
_cell.angle_gamma   90.00
#
_symmetry.space_group_name_H-M   'P 1'
#
loop_
_entity.id
_entity.type
_entity.pdbx_description
1 polymer ?
#
loop_
_entity_poly.entity_id
_entity_poly.type
_entity_poly.pdbx_seq_one_letter_code
_entity_poly.pdbx_strand_id
1 'polypeptide(L)'
;GFNYDHDADGRLLEDYWHTEWDRVENDFRDMQSLGANVVRIHLQFGKFMKSATESNAEELKQLQRLLTLAEETNLYLDLTGLGCYHKKDVPAWYDALDEQARWNAQQVFWEAVATVCSESSAIFCYDLMNEPVIGGDKAGADWLGPAFAGKHFVQFVAKSTNGRTRPEAAKQWIDQMVNAVRQHDKKHLITVGFVDWSLDRPGLTSGFDPLKVAEKLDFLAVHIYPAAGKVDEALETLKGFQIGKPVIVEETFPLKCSHDEMKAFIDRSGDQADGWISFFWGKMPDEYQPTTSVGDAIISQWLTQFSAMMKTEKPQAATTSEDDLDDATKAVIAEFIQHTQSNSDGRAAFSVDLKAWSDDSSDLPIGVFDSGIGGLTVQEAIYALDAFDNNNYSPRSDGKKDFANERFIYFGDQANMPYGNYPAVKRQTYLKELILKDAAFLLGRRYWNSADDREPKFDKPPVKAIVIACNTATAWGLDEIRQVVDAWKVPVFVIGVVEAGARGLMESIETSTEKRTVAVLATVGTCSSNAYPKAIGRSAGLAGKRVPDAVQQGSVGLAAAIEGDPAFVVSSDAANVNSTVYNGPSLDHKTATINPELLDFYGFDPAGLQGELSSPKSLRLNSVENYIRYDVATLVNAHQKSGQTTAIDTVVLGCTHFPLVRQEILDSFARLRAYEKNGERPFANLIAEKIDVVDPAELTAKELFRELARRKMFRKTSGESDSPESAEARDQFYISIANPKSAGIVLSADESLDSEYKYGRSPGRLEIEDTICVPMTQNRLPSTSLNLIRTKLPHVWQRLNPSSSP
;
A
#
# COMPACT_ATOMS: atom_id res chain seq x y z
N GLY A 1 -17.87 2.98 8.52
CA GLY A 1 -18.16 2.45 9.87
C GLY A 1 -19.44 2.97 10.48
N PHE A 2 -19.75 2.53 11.68
CA PHE A 2 -20.91 2.99 12.46
C PHE A 2 -20.51 3.41 13.88
N ASN A 3 -21.17 4.45 14.39
CA ASN A 3 -21.16 4.78 15.82
C ASN A 3 -22.16 3.87 16.56
N TYR A 4 -21.68 3.08 17.50
CA TYR A 4 -22.48 2.27 18.41
C TYR A 4 -22.67 3.05 19.71
N ASP A 5 -23.48 4.10 19.66
CA ASP A 5 -23.61 5.10 20.73
C ASP A 5 -24.71 4.71 21.73
N HIS A 6 -26.00 4.77 21.34
CA HIS A 6 -27.11 4.49 22.25
C HIS A 6 -28.22 3.73 21.57
N ASP A 7 -28.98 2.99 22.36
CA ASP A 7 -30.17 2.28 21.90
C ASP A 7 -31.42 3.16 21.87
N ALA A 8 -32.55 2.56 21.50
CA ALA A 8 -33.85 3.25 21.45
C ALA A 8 -34.31 3.80 22.81
N ASP A 9 -33.83 3.23 23.93
CA ASP A 9 -34.11 3.65 25.28
C ASP A 9 -33.09 4.67 25.83
N GLY A 10 -32.12 5.04 25.01
CA GLY A 10 -31.05 5.99 25.36
C GLY A 10 -29.95 5.38 26.23
N ARG A 11 -29.89 4.03 26.34
CA ARG A 11 -28.86 3.31 27.10
C ARG A 11 -27.59 3.21 26.24
N LEU A 12 -26.42 3.38 26.85
CA LEU A 12 -25.15 3.13 26.24
C LEU A 12 -24.74 1.65 26.37
N LEU A 13 -23.74 1.19 25.65
CA LEU A 13 -23.36 -0.21 25.58
C LEU A 13 -23.14 -0.83 26.98
N GLU A 14 -22.45 -0.16 27.89
CA GLU A 14 -22.14 -0.67 29.22
C GLU A 14 -23.38 -0.74 30.13
N ASP A 15 -24.49 -0.17 29.73
CA ASP A 15 -25.75 -0.28 30.52
C ASP A 15 -26.40 -1.66 30.33
N TYR A 16 -26.07 -2.38 29.26
CA TYR A 16 -26.68 -3.66 28.92
C TYR A 16 -25.71 -4.79 28.52
N TRP A 17 -24.44 -4.55 28.26
CA TRP A 17 -23.51 -5.59 27.77
C TRP A 17 -23.29 -6.75 28.79
N HIS A 18 -23.58 -6.56 30.07
CA HIS A 18 -23.53 -7.64 31.05
C HIS A 18 -24.77 -8.56 31.03
N THR A 19 -25.88 -8.06 30.54
CA THR A 19 -27.18 -8.74 30.61
C THR A 19 -27.76 -9.12 29.26
N GLU A 20 -27.37 -8.41 28.19
CA GLU A 20 -27.90 -8.55 26.84
C GLU A 20 -26.74 -8.80 25.82
N TRP A 21 -25.77 -9.65 26.18
CA TRP A 21 -24.60 -9.86 25.35
C TRP A 21 -24.91 -10.41 23.94
N ASP A 22 -25.89 -11.34 23.85
CA ASP A 22 -26.33 -11.89 22.55
C ASP A 22 -26.79 -10.79 21.58
N ARG A 23 -27.31 -9.70 22.09
CA ARG A 23 -27.67 -8.53 21.33
C ARG A 23 -26.41 -7.85 20.78
N VAL A 24 -25.38 -7.67 21.59
CA VAL A 24 -24.11 -7.08 21.17
C VAL A 24 -23.46 -7.92 20.07
N GLU A 25 -23.46 -9.25 20.22
CA GLU A 25 -22.94 -10.15 19.19
C GLU A 25 -23.72 -10.04 17.85
N ASN A 26 -25.06 -9.95 17.92
CA ASN A 26 -25.88 -9.79 16.73
C ASN A 26 -25.64 -8.44 16.07
N ASP A 27 -25.61 -7.33 16.83
CA ASP A 27 -25.36 -5.99 16.32
C ASP A 27 -24.00 -5.90 15.59
N PHE A 28 -22.94 -6.56 16.10
CA PHE A 28 -21.64 -6.61 15.44
C PHE A 28 -21.69 -7.36 14.11
N ARG A 29 -22.37 -8.52 14.06
CA ARG A 29 -22.55 -9.28 12.81
C ARG A 29 -23.40 -8.52 11.81
N ASP A 30 -24.41 -7.82 12.26
CA ASP A 30 -25.29 -6.99 11.42
C ASP A 30 -24.53 -5.81 10.80
N MET A 31 -23.75 -5.07 11.61
CA MET A 31 -22.91 -3.99 11.10
C MET A 31 -21.88 -4.50 10.08
N GLN A 32 -21.26 -5.66 10.34
CA GLN A 32 -20.37 -6.32 9.38
C GLN A 32 -21.12 -6.66 8.08
N SER A 33 -22.31 -7.24 8.17
CA SER A 33 -23.12 -7.63 7.00
C SER A 33 -23.52 -6.44 6.13
N LEU A 34 -23.65 -5.25 6.73
CA LEU A 34 -23.90 -4.00 6.03
C LEU A 34 -22.64 -3.43 5.34
N GLY A 35 -21.45 -3.96 5.62
CA GLY A 35 -20.19 -3.57 5.00
C GLY A 35 -19.30 -2.69 5.89
N ALA A 36 -19.61 -2.55 7.19
CA ALA A 36 -18.73 -1.84 8.11
C ALA A 36 -17.41 -2.57 8.31
N ASN A 37 -16.34 -1.80 8.53
CA ASN A 37 -15.02 -2.29 8.95
C ASN A 37 -14.59 -1.67 10.30
N VAL A 38 -15.24 -0.58 10.73
CA VAL A 38 -14.97 0.11 12.00
C VAL A 38 -16.28 0.30 12.75
N VAL A 39 -16.23 0.08 14.07
CA VAL A 39 -17.31 0.41 15.01
C VAL A 39 -16.75 1.36 16.06
N ARG A 40 -17.29 2.55 16.16
CA ARG A 40 -16.95 3.51 17.21
C ARG A 40 -17.79 3.25 18.45
N ILE A 41 -17.12 3.14 19.58
CA ILE A 41 -17.72 2.78 20.89
C ILE A 41 -17.36 3.84 21.92
N HIS A 42 -18.33 4.27 22.68
CA HIS A 42 -18.17 5.31 23.70
C HIS A 42 -18.06 4.68 25.09
N LEU A 43 -16.85 4.71 25.67
CA LEU A 43 -16.59 4.17 27.00
C LEU A 43 -16.94 5.19 28.10
N GLN A 44 -17.93 4.84 28.94
CA GLN A 44 -18.42 5.71 30.00
C GLN A 44 -17.45 5.75 31.19
N PHE A 45 -16.92 6.94 31.51
CA PHE A 45 -15.94 7.13 32.57
C PHE A 45 -16.43 6.55 33.92
N GLY A 46 -17.69 6.81 34.29
CA GLY A 46 -18.27 6.38 35.56
C GLY A 46 -18.45 4.85 35.69
N LYS A 47 -18.46 4.10 34.57
CA LYS A 47 -18.49 2.63 34.58
C LYS A 47 -17.09 2.06 34.79
N PHE A 48 -16.10 2.63 34.10
CA PHE A 48 -14.73 2.14 34.12
C PHE A 48 -13.92 2.57 35.35
N MET A 49 -14.36 3.54 36.12
CA MET A 49 -13.63 4.08 37.27
C MET A 49 -14.43 3.98 38.57
N LYS A 50 -13.88 3.26 39.55
CA LYS A 50 -14.45 3.16 40.92
C LYS A 50 -14.08 4.36 41.80
N SER A 51 -12.85 4.89 41.57
CA SER A 51 -12.34 6.07 42.26
C SER A 51 -11.34 6.83 41.35
N ALA A 52 -10.78 7.93 41.82
CA ALA A 52 -9.80 8.69 41.08
C ALA A 52 -8.51 7.91 40.76
N THR A 53 -8.26 6.80 41.46
CA THR A 53 -7.03 5.98 41.33
C THR A 53 -7.28 4.50 41.09
N GLU A 54 -8.55 4.07 40.98
CA GLU A 54 -8.93 2.67 40.85
C GLU A 54 -9.89 2.46 39.69
N SER A 55 -9.47 1.68 38.68
CA SER A 55 -10.30 1.24 37.56
C SER A 55 -11.23 0.10 37.95
N ASN A 56 -12.30 -0.11 37.19
CA ASN A 56 -13.27 -1.18 37.40
C ASN A 56 -12.86 -2.44 36.62
N ALA A 57 -12.31 -3.43 37.30
CA ALA A 57 -11.84 -4.67 36.67
C ALA A 57 -12.95 -5.47 35.95
N GLU A 58 -14.21 -5.38 36.39
CA GLU A 58 -15.32 -6.07 35.71
C GLU A 58 -15.62 -5.46 34.33
N GLU A 59 -15.62 -4.14 34.23
CA GLU A 59 -15.81 -3.46 32.92
C GLU A 59 -14.62 -3.67 32.00
N LEU A 60 -13.39 -3.67 32.52
CA LEU A 60 -12.20 -3.99 31.75
C LEU A 60 -12.22 -5.44 31.22
N LYS A 61 -12.74 -6.39 32.00
CA LYS A 61 -12.95 -7.77 31.55
C LYS A 61 -14.04 -7.86 30.47
N GLN A 62 -15.08 -7.05 30.56
CA GLN A 62 -16.11 -7.00 29.53
C GLN A 62 -15.58 -6.35 28.24
N LEU A 63 -14.72 -5.33 28.36
CA LEU A 63 -14.00 -4.77 27.24
C LEU A 63 -13.12 -5.82 26.55
N GLN A 64 -12.42 -6.67 27.32
CA GLN A 64 -11.66 -7.80 26.76
C GLN A 64 -12.54 -8.76 25.94
N ARG A 65 -13.76 -9.02 26.43
CA ARG A 65 -14.74 -9.83 25.68
C ARG A 65 -15.19 -9.15 24.39
N LEU A 66 -15.33 -7.83 24.41
CA LEU A 66 -15.68 -7.04 23.22
C LEU A 66 -14.57 -7.05 22.18
N LEU A 67 -13.30 -7.00 22.62
CA LEU A 67 -12.14 -7.13 21.72
C LEU A 67 -12.17 -8.49 21.01
N THR A 68 -12.43 -9.57 21.71
CA THR A 68 -12.56 -10.91 21.10
C THR A 68 -13.69 -10.95 20.07
N LEU A 69 -14.85 -10.36 20.37
CA LEU A 69 -15.97 -10.29 19.43
C LEU A 69 -15.62 -9.48 18.18
N ALA A 70 -14.90 -8.36 18.35
CA ALA A 70 -14.46 -7.52 17.24
C ALA A 70 -13.47 -8.29 16.33
N GLU A 71 -12.52 -9.04 16.91
CA GLU A 71 -11.61 -9.93 16.17
C GLU A 71 -12.38 -11.04 15.42
N GLU A 72 -13.35 -11.68 16.06
CA GLU A 72 -14.18 -12.72 15.43
C GLU A 72 -15.08 -12.21 14.29
N THR A 73 -15.49 -10.94 14.37
CA THR A 73 -16.34 -10.30 13.35
C THR A 73 -15.54 -9.46 12.35
N ASN A 74 -14.20 -9.46 12.44
CA ASN A 74 -13.32 -8.63 11.61
C ASN A 74 -13.73 -7.15 11.59
N LEU A 75 -14.10 -6.61 12.75
CA LEU A 75 -14.42 -5.21 12.94
C LEU A 75 -13.34 -4.55 13.78
N TYR A 76 -12.84 -3.40 13.31
CA TYR A 76 -11.96 -2.57 14.12
C TYR A 76 -12.77 -1.72 15.10
N LEU A 77 -12.19 -1.45 16.28
CA LEU A 77 -12.78 -0.60 17.30
C LEU A 77 -12.12 0.77 17.35
N ASP A 78 -12.92 1.78 17.19
CA ASP A 78 -12.60 3.17 17.55
C ASP A 78 -13.12 3.40 18.97
N LEU A 79 -12.22 3.44 19.95
CA LEU A 79 -12.56 3.54 21.36
C LEU A 79 -12.54 4.99 21.83
N THR A 80 -13.71 5.64 21.82
CA THR A 80 -13.90 6.97 22.39
C THR A 80 -14.03 6.88 23.91
N GLY A 81 -13.08 7.45 24.63
CA GLY A 81 -13.04 7.35 26.09
C GLY A 81 -13.68 8.53 26.82
N LEU A 82 -13.66 8.42 28.14
CA LEU A 82 -14.05 9.47 29.09
C LEU A 82 -15.50 9.95 28.94
N GLY A 83 -16.39 9.11 28.39
CA GLY A 83 -17.79 9.46 28.16
C GLY A 83 -18.53 9.85 29.44
N CYS A 84 -19.19 11.02 29.43
CA CYS A 84 -20.03 11.55 30.52
C CYS A 84 -21.37 12.08 29.97
N TYR A 85 -22.04 11.27 29.15
CA TYR A 85 -23.19 11.72 28.35
C TYR A 85 -24.44 12.02 29.17
N HIS A 86 -24.64 11.35 30.31
CA HIS A 86 -25.76 11.59 31.24
C HIS A 86 -25.22 12.09 32.56
N LYS A 87 -25.63 13.28 32.96
CA LYS A 87 -25.20 13.89 34.26
C LYS A 87 -25.41 12.99 35.46
N LYS A 88 -26.49 12.19 35.47
CA LYS A 88 -26.81 11.26 36.56
C LYS A 88 -25.79 10.11 36.73
N ASP A 89 -25.04 9.77 35.65
CA ASP A 89 -24.09 8.66 35.63
C ASP A 89 -22.64 9.13 35.87
N VAL A 90 -22.45 10.46 36.03
CA VAL A 90 -21.14 11.04 36.38
C VAL A 90 -20.92 10.86 37.89
N PRO A 91 -19.81 10.19 38.31
CA PRO A 91 -19.57 10.00 39.75
C PRO A 91 -19.40 11.32 40.49
N ALA A 92 -20.06 11.47 41.63
CA ALA A 92 -20.01 12.71 42.43
C ALA A 92 -18.59 13.08 42.84
N TRP A 93 -17.72 12.08 43.10
CA TRP A 93 -16.30 12.31 43.40
C TRP A 93 -15.53 12.91 42.22
N TYR A 94 -15.83 12.48 40.97
CA TYR A 94 -15.20 12.97 39.76
C TYR A 94 -15.65 14.40 39.44
N ASP A 95 -16.90 14.69 39.65
CA ASP A 95 -17.48 16.02 39.44
C ASP A 95 -16.93 17.08 40.41
N ALA A 96 -16.51 16.64 41.57
CA ALA A 96 -15.93 17.51 42.63
C ALA A 96 -14.42 17.79 42.44
N LEU A 97 -13.72 17.11 41.53
CA LEU A 97 -12.30 17.27 41.28
C LEU A 97 -11.99 18.64 40.61
N ASP A 98 -10.85 19.19 40.96
CA ASP A 98 -10.24 20.27 40.18
C ASP A 98 -9.66 19.77 38.87
N GLU A 99 -9.17 20.68 38.04
CA GLU A 99 -8.66 20.36 36.71
C GLU A 99 -7.56 19.27 36.70
N GLN A 100 -6.51 19.48 37.52
CA GLN A 100 -5.38 18.56 37.53
C GLN A 100 -5.73 17.20 38.13
N ALA A 101 -6.51 17.17 39.21
CA ALA A 101 -6.97 15.93 39.80
C ALA A 101 -7.91 15.16 38.85
N ARG A 102 -8.72 15.89 38.07
CA ARG A 102 -9.57 15.32 37.03
C ARG A 102 -8.75 14.71 35.90
N TRP A 103 -7.72 15.40 35.39
CA TRP A 103 -6.80 14.88 34.38
C TRP A 103 -6.04 13.66 34.89
N ASN A 104 -5.62 13.64 36.14
CA ASN A 104 -4.95 12.48 36.73
C ASN A 104 -5.90 11.26 36.79
N ALA A 105 -7.18 11.43 37.11
CA ALA A 105 -8.16 10.35 37.07
C ALA A 105 -8.42 9.86 35.63
N GLN A 106 -8.44 10.77 34.65
CA GLN A 106 -8.53 10.42 33.22
C GLN A 106 -7.30 9.66 32.73
N GLN A 107 -6.12 10.01 33.23
CA GLN A 107 -4.88 9.26 32.95
C GLN A 107 -4.99 7.82 33.43
N VAL A 108 -5.47 7.58 34.68
CA VAL A 108 -5.67 6.20 35.21
C VAL A 108 -6.66 5.40 34.35
N PHE A 109 -7.72 6.06 33.85
CA PHE A 109 -8.66 5.44 32.92
C PHE A 109 -7.94 4.97 31.65
N TRP A 110 -7.18 5.85 31.02
CA TRP A 110 -6.50 5.51 29.77
C TRP A 110 -5.38 4.49 29.95
N GLU A 111 -4.63 4.51 31.05
CA GLU A 111 -3.64 3.49 31.39
C GLU A 111 -4.31 2.10 31.53
N ALA A 112 -5.46 2.02 32.17
CA ALA A 112 -6.19 0.78 32.34
C ALA A 112 -6.77 0.25 31.02
N VAL A 113 -7.40 1.11 30.20
CA VAL A 113 -7.95 0.74 28.90
C VAL A 113 -6.82 0.30 27.96
N ALA A 114 -5.76 1.09 27.82
CA ALA A 114 -4.63 0.75 26.96
C ALA A 114 -3.94 -0.55 27.36
N THR A 115 -3.84 -0.85 28.66
CA THR A 115 -3.27 -2.11 29.15
C THR A 115 -4.08 -3.32 28.65
N VAL A 116 -5.41 -3.25 28.66
CA VAL A 116 -6.27 -4.34 28.18
C VAL A 116 -6.25 -4.47 26.65
N CYS A 117 -6.15 -3.35 25.96
CA CYS A 117 -6.29 -3.29 24.50
C CYS A 117 -4.97 -3.54 23.73
N SER A 118 -3.81 -3.37 24.37
CA SER A 118 -2.49 -3.30 23.73
C SER A 118 -2.11 -4.47 22.83
N GLU A 119 -2.62 -5.68 23.10
CA GLU A 119 -2.33 -6.90 22.34
C GLU A 119 -3.42 -7.28 21.34
N SER A 120 -4.58 -6.59 21.33
CA SER A 120 -5.67 -6.91 20.42
C SER A 120 -5.42 -6.34 19.03
N SER A 121 -5.63 -7.14 17.99
CA SER A 121 -5.57 -6.72 16.61
C SER A 121 -6.80 -5.91 16.15
N ALA A 122 -7.87 -5.91 16.96
CA ALA A 122 -9.12 -5.23 16.63
C ALA A 122 -9.11 -3.73 16.94
N ILE A 123 -8.09 -3.17 17.58
CA ILE A 123 -8.05 -1.73 17.88
C ILE A 123 -7.65 -0.95 16.63
N PHE A 124 -8.56 -0.07 16.16
CA PHE A 124 -8.24 0.97 15.19
C PHE A 124 -7.55 2.13 15.90
N CYS A 125 -8.21 2.72 16.89
CA CYS A 125 -7.65 3.86 17.60
C CYS A 125 -8.23 4.03 19.03
N TYR A 126 -7.55 4.89 19.78
CA TYR A 126 -8.05 5.52 20.99
C TYR A 126 -8.45 6.95 20.64
N ASP A 127 -9.74 7.26 20.63
CA ASP A 127 -10.27 8.63 20.61
C ASP A 127 -10.33 9.14 22.03
N LEU A 128 -9.44 10.09 22.36
CA LEU A 128 -9.22 10.53 23.74
C LEU A 128 -10.46 11.10 24.42
N MET A 129 -11.36 11.71 23.69
CA MET A 129 -12.63 12.23 24.19
C MET A 129 -13.51 12.74 23.05
N ASN A 130 -14.79 12.47 23.11
CA ASN A 130 -15.80 13.08 22.25
C ASN A 130 -15.89 14.59 22.49
N GLU A 131 -15.74 15.39 21.46
CA GLU A 131 -15.98 16.85 21.41
C GLU A 131 -15.43 17.64 22.62
N PRO A 132 -14.13 17.52 22.96
CA PRO A 132 -13.56 18.26 24.08
C PRO A 132 -13.45 19.76 23.77
N VAL A 133 -13.65 20.58 24.79
CA VAL A 133 -13.48 22.03 24.69
C VAL A 133 -12.78 22.63 25.92
N ILE A 134 -12.13 23.76 25.71
CA ILE A 134 -11.56 24.58 26.77
C ILE A 134 -12.50 25.74 27.08
N GLY A 135 -12.96 25.80 28.32
CA GLY A 135 -13.77 26.92 28.80
C GLY A 135 -13.05 28.26 28.71
N GLY A 136 -13.80 29.32 28.58
CA GLY A 136 -13.31 30.70 28.73
C GLY A 136 -13.60 31.22 30.13
N ASP A 137 -13.21 32.47 30.39
CA ASP A 137 -13.41 33.15 31.69
C ASP A 137 -14.86 33.24 32.16
N LYS A 138 -15.80 32.93 31.28
CA LYS A 138 -17.26 32.85 31.54
C LYS A 138 -17.81 31.43 31.48
N ALA A 139 -16.96 30.40 31.51
CA ALA A 139 -17.42 29.00 31.51
C ALA A 139 -18.33 28.76 32.73
N GLY A 140 -19.40 27.99 32.51
CA GLY A 140 -20.32 27.61 33.58
C GLY A 140 -19.66 26.81 34.69
N ALA A 141 -20.34 26.61 35.79
CA ALA A 141 -19.83 25.84 36.95
C ALA A 141 -19.65 24.31 36.61
N ASP A 142 -20.29 23.84 35.56
CA ASP A 142 -20.30 22.40 35.18
C ASP A 142 -19.15 22.02 34.22
N TRP A 143 -18.76 20.76 34.26
CA TRP A 143 -17.81 20.15 33.34
C TRP A 143 -18.45 19.72 32.02
N LEU A 144 -19.77 19.73 31.93
CA LEU A 144 -20.53 19.30 30.76
C LEU A 144 -21.09 20.50 30.01
N GLY A 145 -21.05 20.46 28.69
CA GLY A 145 -21.70 21.41 27.81
C GLY A 145 -23.25 21.34 27.89
N PRO A 146 -23.98 22.17 27.16
CA PRO A 146 -25.43 22.09 27.09
C PRO A 146 -25.90 20.71 26.62
N ALA A 147 -26.96 20.20 27.21
CA ALA A 147 -27.59 18.94 26.79
C ALA A 147 -28.31 19.14 25.45
N PHE A 148 -28.16 18.17 24.56
CA PHE A 148 -28.95 18.00 23.34
C PHE A 148 -29.65 16.64 23.39
N ALA A 149 -30.97 16.60 23.21
CA ALA A 149 -31.77 15.39 23.33
C ALA A 149 -31.51 14.60 24.65
N GLY A 150 -31.26 15.31 25.75
CA GLY A 150 -30.99 14.71 27.06
C GLY A 150 -29.57 14.25 27.32
N LYS A 151 -28.66 14.40 26.35
CA LYS A 151 -27.22 14.01 26.43
C LYS A 151 -26.29 15.18 26.32
N HIS A 152 -25.12 15.05 26.96
CA HIS A 152 -24.03 16.06 26.94
C HIS A 152 -22.90 15.55 26.05
N PHE A 153 -22.90 15.93 24.77
CA PHE A 153 -21.86 15.51 23.81
C PHE A 153 -20.56 16.30 23.99
N VAL A 154 -20.63 17.58 24.29
CA VAL A 154 -19.49 18.47 24.52
C VAL A 154 -19.07 18.42 25.99
N GLN A 155 -17.79 18.23 26.23
CA GLN A 155 -17.20 18.18 27.57
C GLN A 155 -16.07 19.21 27.73
N PHE A 156 -16.00 19.86 28.88
CA PHE A 156 -14.90 20.78 29.23
C PHE A 156 -13.74 19.98 29.84
N VAL A 157 -12.57 20.00 29.22
CA VAL A 157 -11.34 19.47 29.80
C VAL A 157 -10.69 20.47 30.76
N ALA A 158 -10.97 21.77 30.57
CA ALA A 158 -10.64 22.84 31.49
C ALA A 158 -11.78 23.89 31.53
N LYS A 159 -12.22 24.31 32.74
CA LYS A 159 -13.29 25.31 32.87
C LYS A 159 -12.79 26.75 32.72
N SER A 160 -11.49 26.97 32.80
CA SER A 160 -10.85 28.25 32.54
C SER A 160 -9.45 28.04 31.98
N THR A 161 -8.89 29.08 31.42
CA THR A 161 -7.53 29.00 30.85
C THR A 161 -6.43 28.99 31.91
N ASN A 162 -6.70 29.48 33.12
CA ASN A 162 -5.72 29.57 34.21
C ASN A 162 -4.40 30.25 33.79
N GLY A 163 -4.50 31.33 32.99
CA GLY A 163 -3.33 32.08 32.49
C GLY A 163 -2.65 31.49 31.24
N ARG A 164 -3.14 30.37 30.70
CA ARG A 164 -2.70 29.80 29.43
C ARG A 164 -3.58 30.33 28.30
N THR A 165 -3.17 30.13 27.06
CA THR A 165 -4.09 30.17 25.92
C THR A 165 -4.93 28.90 25.91
N ARG A 166 -6.09 28.90 25.23
CA ARG A 166 -6.92 27.70 25.10
C ARG A 166 -6.18 26.56 24.40
N PRO A 167 -5.46 26.77 23.27
CA PRO A 167 -4.66 25.71 22.65
C PRO A 167 -3.55 25.17 23.56
N GLU A 168 -2.90 25.98 24.40
CA GLU A 168 -1.92 25.49 25.36
C GLU A 168 -2.54 24.55 26.39
N ALA A 169 -3.72 24.90 26.93
CA ALA A 169 -4.44 24.01 27.84
C ALA A 169 -4.87 22.73 27.18
N ALA A 170 -5.40 22.78 25.95
CA ALA A 170 -5.80 21.62 25.18
C ALA A 170 -4.59 20.72 24.86
N LYS A 171 -3.46 21.30 24.42
CA LYS A 171 -2.24 20.55 24.14
C LYS A 171 -1.68 19.87 25.39
N GLN A 172 -1.66 20.53 26.55
CA GLN A 172 -1.20 19.94 27.81
C GLN A 172 -2.06 18.70 28.18
N TRP A 173 -3.38 18.81 28.02
CA TRP A 173 -4.28 17.69 28.27
C TRP A 173 -4.03 16.55 27.29
N ILE A 174 -3.98 16.81 25.99
CA ILE A 174 -3.66 15.79 24.96
C ILE A 174 -2.33 15.10 25.29
N ASP A 175 -1.27 15.89 25.57
CA ASP A 175 0.05 15.36 25.89
C ASP A 175 0.03 14.42 27.09
N GLN A 176 -0.78 14.73 28.15
CA GLN A 176 -0.93 13.87 29.31
C GLN A 176 -1.68 12.58 28.96
N MET A 177 -2.79 12.64 28.20
CA MET A 177 -3.57 11.46 27.81
C MET A 177 -2.81 10.56 26.84
N VAL A 178 -2.17 11.14 25.82
CA VAL A 178 -1.31 10.37 24.90
C VAL A 178 -0.18 9.66 25.66
N ASN A 179 0.46 10.34 26.59
CA ASN A 179 1.52 9.71 27.40
C ASN A 179 0.99 8.55 28.23
N ALA A 180 -0.23 8.65 28.78
CA ALA A 180 -0.88 7.58 29.53
C ALA A 180 -1.09 6.34 28.63
N VAL A 181 -1.67 6.50 27.44
CA VAL A 181 -1.86 5.42 26.48
C VAL A 181 -0.50 4.84 26.07
N ARG A 182 0.48 5.67 25.68
CA ARG A 182 1.77 5.25 25.17
C ARG A 182 2.68 4.54 26.18
N GLN A 183 2.38 4.60 27.48
CA GLN A 183 3.06 3.77 28.47
C GLN A 183 2.74 2.28 28.30
N HIS A 184 1.55 1.94 27.82
CA HIS A 184 1.04 0.58 27.73
C HIS A 184 0.88 0.11 26.28
N ASP A 185 0.57 1.03 25.36
CA ASP A 185 0.38 0.74 23.94
C ASP A 185 1.16 1.69 23.05
N LYS A 186 2.10 1.14 22.27
CA LYS A 186 2.98 1.90 21.38
C LYS A 186 2.63 1.77 19.89
N LYS A 187 1.63 0.96 19.57
CA LYS A 187 1.30 0.57 18.19
C LYS A 187 -0.02 1.13 17.66
N HIS A 188 -1.08 1.14 18.46
CA HIS A 188 -2.40 1.58 17.99
C HIS A 188 -2.49 3.11 17.89
N LEU A 189 -3.35 3.58 16.99
CA LEU A 189 -3.48 4.99 16.66
C LEU A 189 -4.18 5.77 17.80
N ILE A 190 -3.89 7.06 17.91
CA ILE A 190 -4.51 7.97 18.89
C ILE A 190 -5.02 9.21 18.17
N THR A 191 -6.25 9.58 18.48
CA THR A 191 -6.90 10.79 17.99
C THR A 191 -7.70 11.49 19.12
N VAL A 192 -8.45 12.51 18.73
CA VAL A 192 -9.46 13.18 19.57
C VAL A 192 -10.61 13.61 18.68
N GLY A 193 -11.86 13.44 19.11
CA GLY A 193 -13.05 13.83 18.36
C GLY A 193 -13.22 15.35 18.25
N PHE A 194 -12.72 15.93 17.16
CA PHE A 194 -12.81 17.38 16.92
C PHE A 194 -14.20 17.78 16.44
N VAL A 195 -14.74 18.86 16.99
CA VAL A 195 -15.90 19.55 16.42
C VAL A 195 -15.52 20.31 15.14
N ASP A 196 -16.44 20.55 14.24
CA ASP A 196 -16.22 21.33 13.01
C ASP A 196 -15.76 22.78 13.25
N TRP A 197 -16.15 23.37 14.41
CA TRP A 197 -15.72 24.68 14.85
C TRP A 197 -14.44 24.69 15.70
N SER A 198 -13.69 23.59 15.74
CA SER A 198 -12.31 23.54 16.25
C SER A 198 -11.35 24.35 15.36
N LEU A 199 -11.69 24.57 14.10
CA LEU A 199 -11.06 25.62 13.29
C LEU A 199 -11.50 26.98 13.82
N ASP A 200 -10.54 27.72 14.40
CA ASP A 200 -10.82 29.00 15.03
C ASP A 200 -11.58 29.96 14.09
N ARG A 201 -12.77 30.38 14.52
CA ARG A 201 -13.62 31.36 13.81
C ARG A 201 -13.82 32.58 14.71
N PRO A 202 -14.06 33.78 14.16
CA PRO A 202 -14.31 34.98 14.98
C PRO A 202 -15.45 34.73 16.00
N GLY A 203 -15.09 34.76 17.28
CA GLY A 203 -16.03 34.58 18.41
C GLY A 203 -16.40 33.13 18.75
N LEU A 204 -15.85 32.12 18.03
CA LEU A 204 -16.13 30.72 18.29
C LEU A 204 -14.82 29.92 18.22
N THR A 205 -14.42 29.30 19.33
CA THR A 205 -13.25 28.43 19.44
C THR A 205 -13.47 27.35 20.48
N SER A 206 -13.10 26.08 20.13
CA SER A 206 -13.05 24.98 21.10
C SER A 206 -11.79 25.03 21.96
N GLY A 207 -10.74 25.69 21.47
CA GLY A 207 -9.37 25.60 21.98
C GLY A 207 -8.58 24.43 21.40
N PHE A 208 -9.22 23.52 20.69
CA PHE A 208 -8.60 22.37 20.03
C PHE A 208 -8.28 22.67 18.55
N ASP A 209 -7.60 23.79 18.28
CA ASP A 209 -7.12 24.13 16.94
C ASP A 209 -6.13 23.05 16.45
N PRO A 210 -6.44 22.30 15.38
CA PRO A 210 -5.64 21.16 14.93
C PRO A 210 -4.16 21.51 14.68
N LEU A 211 -3.89 22.69 14.09
CA LEU A 211 -2.53 23.14 13.82
C LEU A 211 -1.69 23.32 15.08
N LYS A 212 -2.34 23.56 16.23
CA LYS A 212 -1.66 23.87 17.49
C LYS A 212 -1.58 22.70 18.46
N VAL A 213 -2.51 21.73 18.32
CA VAL A 213 -2.66 20.68 19.35
C VAL A 213 -2.37 19.26 18.83
N ALA A 214 -2.39 19.03 17.52
CA ALA A 214 -2.35 17.68 16.96
C ALA A 214 -0.94 17.05 16.86
N GLU A 215 0.11 17.67 17.40
CA GLU A 215 1.49 17.20 17.29
C GLU A 215 1.66 15.71 17.62
N LYS A 216 1.06 15.26 18.72
CA LYS A 216 1.15 13.87 19.22
C LYS A 216 0.01 12.96 18.79
N LEU A 217 -0.99 13.46 18.08
CA LEU A 217 -2.06 12.63 17.50
C LEU A 217 -1.56 11.97 16.21
N ASP A 218 -2.01 10.77 15.94
CA ASP A 218 -1.62 10.03 14.74
C ASP A 218 -2.42 10.47 13.51
N PHE A 219 -3.69 10.82 13.68
CA PHE A 219 -4.60 11.33 12.66
C PHE A 219 -5.61 12.29 13.28
N LEU A 220 -6.48 12.89 12.46
CA LEU A 220 -7.55 13.78 12.90
C LEU A 220 -8.90 13.12 12.70
N ALA A 221 -9.72 13.09 13.75
CA ALA A 221 -11.10 12.65 13.73
C ALA A 221 -12.02 13.86 13.88
N VAL A 222 -12.89 14.14 12.89
CA VAL A 222 -13.73 15.34 12.89
C VAL A 222 -15.21 14.98 12.74
N HIS A 223 -16.07 15.69 13.46
CA HIS A 223 -17.53 15.57 13.38
C HIS A 223 -18.07 16.62 12.45
N ILE A 224 -18.64 16.21 11.31
CA ILE A 224 -19.19 17.12 10.30
C ILE A 224 -20.61 16.69 9.90
N TYR A 225 -21.57 17.59 10.11
CA TYR A 225 -22.97 17.41 9.76
C TYR A 225 -23.39 18.49 8.76
N PRO A 226 -23.30 18.24 7.44
CA PRO A 226 -23.68 19.21 6.40
C PRO A 226 -25.09 19.71 6.60
N ALA A 227 -25.32 21.00 6.41
CA ALA A 227 -26.66 21.58 6.37
C ALA A 227 -27.22 21.60 4.95
N ALA A 228 -28.55 21.64 4.81
CA ALA A 228 -29.23 21.73 3.50
C ALA A 228 -28.71 22.90 2.67
N GLY A 229 -28.33 22.64 1.42
CA GLY A 229 -27.75 23.60 0.50
C GLY A 229 -26.32 24.04 0.82
N LYS A 230 -25.60 23.37 1.78
CA LYS A 230 -24.31 23.81 2.30
C LYS A 230 -23.21 22.73 2.23
N VAL A 231 -23.30 21.81 1.28
CA VAL A 231 -22.29 20.77 1.09
C VAL A 231 -20.91 21.37 0.81
N ASP A 232 -20.85 22.46 0.03
CA ASP A 232 -19.58 23.14 -0.26
C ASP A 232 -18.95 23.78 0.99
N GLU A 233 -19.75 24.32 1.90
CA GLU A 233 -19.28 24.87 3.19
C GLU A 233 -18.71 23.74 4.08
N ALA A 234 -19.35 22.57 4.08
CA ALA A 234 -18.87 21.40 4.82
C ALA A 234 -17.56 20.86 4.26
N LEU A 235 -17.42 20.80 2.93
CA LEU A 235 -16.16 20.42 2.27
C LEU A 235 -15.04 21.41 2.53
N GLU A 236 -15.31 22.70 2.49
CA GLU A 236 -14.29 23.71 2.84
C GLU A 236 -13.91 23.66 4.32
N THR A 237 -14.85 23.33 5.21
CA THR A 237 -14.55 23.06 6.62
C THR A 237 -13.64 21.85 6.75
N LEU A 238 -13.96 20.72 6.11
CA LEU A 238 -13.13 19.51 6.14
C LEU A 238 -11.71 19.76 5.62
N LYS A 239 -11.58 20.55 4.56
CA LYS A 239 -10.29 20.98 4.02
C LYS A 239 -9.43 21.75 5.04
N GLY A 240 -10.03 22.49 5.96
CA GLY A 240 -9.33 23.17 7.05
C GLY A 240 -8.64 22.21 8.03
N PHE A 241 -9.07 20.95 8.11
CA PHE A 241 -8.42 19.92 8.91
C PHE A 241 -7.24 19.23 8.20
N GLN A 242 -7.00 19.50 6.92
CA GLN A 242 -5.89 18.91 6.19
C GLN A 242 -4.55 19.59 6.56
N ILE A 243 -3.98 19.19 7.66
CA ILE A 243 -2.70 19.71 8.19
C ILE A 243 -1.51 18.77 7.95
N GLY A 244 -1.66 17.81 7.01
CA GLY A 244 -0.62 16.83 6.70
C GLY A 244 -0.71 15.54 7.52
N LYS A 245 -1.84 15.32 8.22
CA LYS A 245 -2.20 14.07 8.89
C LYS A 245 -3.43 13.47 8.19
N PRO A 246 -3.64 12.13 8.23
CA PRO A 246 -4.89 11.52 7.78
C PRO A 246 -6.09 12.15 8.49
N VAL A 247 -7.23 12.18 7.83
CA VAL A 247 -8.47 12.76 8.36
C VAL A 247 -9.61 11.76 8.22
N ILE A 248 -10.32 11.50 9.32
CA ILE A 248 -11.53 10.69 9.36
C ILE A 248 -12.72 11.59 9.70
N VAL A 249 -13.80 11.48 8.94
CA VAL A 249 -15.09 12.03 9.35
C VAL A 249 -15.73 11.02 10.29
N GLU A 250 -15.47 11.19 11.58
CA GLU A 250 -15.79 10.23 12.64
C GLU A 250 -17.26 10.24 13.03
N GLU A 251 -17.93 11.35 12.79
CA GLU A 251 -19.39 11.45 12.89
C GLU A 251 -19.97 12.22 11.71
N THR A 252 -20.92 11.56 11.03
CA THR A 252 -21.75 12.22 10.00
C THR A 252 -23.09 11.51 9.88
N PHE A 253 -24.16 12.27 9.58
CA PHE A 253 -25.51 11.76 9.42
C PHE A 253 -26.40 12.84 8.75
N PRO A 254 -27.40 12.49 7.93
CA PRO A 254 -28.30 13.46 7.31
C PRO A 254 -29.28 14.09 8.31
N LEU A 255 -28.73 14.70 9.39
CA LEU A 255 -29.48 15.34 10.45
C LEU A 255 -30.09 16.69 10.02
N LYS A 256 -29.39 17.42 9.14
CA LYS A 256 -29.71 18.79 8.70
C LYS A 256 -29.75 18.96 7.18
N CYS A 257 -29.59 17.88 6.40
CA CYS A 257 -29.61 17.88 4.95
C CYS A 257 -30.36 16.64 4.44
N SER A 258 -30.60 16.55 3.14
CA SER A 258 -31.14 15.36 2.50
C SER A 258 -30.12 14.23 2.41
N HIS A 259 -30.58 13.00 2.20
CA HIS A 259 -29.71 11.83 1.96
C HIS A 259 -28.81 12.04 0.72
N ASP A 260 -29.33 12.65 -0.35
CA ASP A 260 -28.58 12.93 -1.58
C ASP A 260 -27.46 13.96 -1.33
N GLU A 261 -27.72 14.97 -0.51
CA GLU A 261 -26.69 15.96 -0.12
C GLU A 261 -25.64 15.32 0.76
N MET A 262 -26.03 14.44 1.69
CA MET A 262 -25.07 13.69 2.52
C MET A 262 -24.22 12.76 1.66
N LYS A 263 -24.84 12.03 0.73
CA LYS A 263 -24.10 11.22 -0.26
C LYS A 263 -23.15 12.08 -1.08
N ALA A 264 -23.60 13.23 -1.57
CA ALA A 264 -22.73 14.15 -2.32
C ALA A 264 -21.56 14.68 -1.48
N PHE A 265 -21.77 14.92 -0.18
CA PHE A 265 -20.68 15.27 0.75
C PHE A 265 -19.66 14.16 0.83
N ILE A 266 -20.07 12.92 1.07
CA ILE A 266 -19.17 11.77 1.17
C ILE A 266 -18.43 11.56 -0.16
N ASP A 267 -19.14 11.46 -1.28
CA ASP A 267 -18.56 11.24 -2.62
C ASP A 267 -17.49 12.30 -2.98
N ARG A 268 -17.73 13.56 -2.60
CA ARG A 268 -16.85 14.69 -2.94
C ARG A 268 -15.74 14.94 -1.92
N SER A 269 -15.84 14.34 -0.75
CA SER A 269 -14.82 14.45 0.31
C SER A 269 -13.72 13.39 0.21
N GLY A 270 -13.77 12.48 -0.77
CA GLY A 270 -12.81 11.38 -0.91
C GLY A 270 -11.34 11.79 -1.05
N ASP A 271 -11.06 12.98 -1.57
CA ASP A 271 -9.70 13.54 -1.61
C ASP A 271 -9.30 14.26 -0.30
N GLN A 272 -10.20 14.35 0.67
CA GLN A 272 -10.04 15.12 1.91
C GLN A 272 -10.18 14.29 3.17
N ALA A 273 -10.83 13.13 3.10
CA ALA A 273 -11.02 12.22 4.22
C ALA A 273 -10.67 10.78 3.80
N ASP A 274 -10.06 10.06 4.74
CA ASP A 274 -9.62 8.68 4.57
C ASP A 274 -10.68 7.67 5.05
N GLY A 275 -11.78 8.15 5.66
CA GLY A 275 -12.87 7.30 6.12
C GLY A 275 -14.05 8.08 6.67
N TRP A 276 -15.19 7.40 6.76
CA TRP A 276 -16.45 7.97 7.27
C TRP A 276 -17.12 6.99 8.22
N ILE A 277 -17.53 7.49 9.40
CA ILE A 277 -18.29 6.73 10.39
C ILE A 277 -19.67 7.38 10.53
N SER A 278 -20.70 6.64 10.15
CA SER A 278 -22.08 7.13 10.25
C SER A 278 -22.55 7.19 11.70
N PHE A 279 -23.12 8.26 12.10
CA PHE A 279 -23.86 8.37 13.36
C PHE A 279 -25.34 8.03 13.07
N PHE A 280 -26.01 7.08 13.74
CA PHE A 280 -25.52 6.07 14.66
C PHE A 280 -26.07 4.71 14.23
N TRP A 281 -25.57 3.60 14.88
CA TRP A 281 -26.17 2.28 14.78
C TRP A 281 -27.40 2.16 15.67
N GLY A 282 -28.47 1.58 15.17
CA GLY A 282 -29.68 1.28 15.94
C GLY A 282 -30.11 -0.18 15.77
N LYS A 283 -30.44 -0.56 14.53
CA LYS A 283 -30.84 -1.91 14.13
C LYS A 283 -30.78 -2.01 12.59
N MET A 284 -31.01 -3.19 12.05
CA MET A 284 -31.02 -3.42 10.61
C MET A 284 -32.07 -2.57 9.87
N PRO A 285 -31.79 -2.12 8.63
CA PRO A 285 -32.73 -1.25 7.88
C PRO A 285 -34.14 -1.83 7.71
N ASP A 286 -34.28 -3.15 7.56
CA ASP A 286 -35.55 -3.85 7.42
C ASP A 286 -36.35 -3.95 8.73
N GLU A 287 -35.68 -3.92 9.87
CA GLU A 287 -36.35 -3.92 11.19
C GLU A 287 -37.08 -2.58 11.50
N TYR A 288 -36.81 -1.53 10.70
CA TYR A 288 -37.58 -0.29 10.75
C TYR A 288 -38.91 -0.37 9.99
N GLN A 289 -39.22 -1.51 9.35
CA GLN A 289 -40.46 -1.69 8.58
C GLN A 289 -41.55 -2.44 9.37
N PRO A 290 -42.83 -2.05 9.31
CA PRO A 290 -43.30 -0.83 8.66
C PRO A 290 -42.83 0.43 9.42
N THR A 291 -42.44 1.49 8.70
CA THR A 291 -41.96 2.73 9.33
C THR A 291 -43.11 3.38 10.14
N THR A 292 -42.90 3.58 11.44
CA THR A 292 -43.87 4.13 12.35
C THR A 292 -43.70 5.62 12.60
N SER A 293 -42.52 6.16 12.24
CA SER A 293 -42.20 7.58 12.37
C SER A 293 -41.38 8.10 11.17
N VAL A 294 -41.34 9.40 11.01
CA VAL A 294 -40.46 10.07 10.00
C VAL A 294 -39.00 9.80 10.33
N GLY A 295 -38.62 9.73 11.62
CA GLY A 295 -37.28 9.38 12.05
C GLY A 295 -36.88 7.99 11.61
N ASP A 296 -37.72 6.97 11.82
CA ASP A 296 -37.48 5.59 11.38
C ASP A 296 -37.28 5.51 9.86
N ALA A 297 -38.08 6.25 9.09
CA ALA A 297 -37.96 6.30 7.65
C ALA A 297 -36.62 6.90 7.20
N ILE A 298 -36.18 7.98 7.83
CA ILE A 298 -34.89 8.64 7.55
C ILE A 298 -33.73 7.68 7.88
N ILE A 299 -33.75 7.04 9.05
CA ILE A 299 -32.72 6.14 9.51
C ILE A 299 -32.63 4.92 8.58
N SER A 300 -33.76 4.24 8.32
CA SER A 300 -33.82 3.06 7.44
C SER A 300 -33.29 3.37 6.05
N GLN A 301 -33.75 4.48 5.45
CA GLN A 301 -33.28 4.89 4.13
C GLN A 301 -31.78 5.23 4.13
N TRP A 302 -31.30 5.94 5.15
CA TRP A 302 -29.89 6.28 5.28
C TRP A 302 -29.00 5.05 5.45
N LEU A 303 -29.35 4.14 6.37
CA LEU A 303 -28.58 2.91 6.59
C LEU A 303 -28.52 2.05 5.32
N THR A 304 -29.64 1.97 4.56
CA THR A 304 -29.68 1.28 3.26
C THR A 304 -28.73 1.94 2.26
N GLN A 305 -28.78 3.27 2.14
CA GLN A 305 -27.93 4.02 1.21
C GLN A 305 -26.47 3.96 1.62
N PHE A 306 -26.14 4.14 2.89
CA PHE A 306 -24.79 4.10 3.41
C PHE A 306 -24.20 2.69 3.30
N SER A 307 -24.97 1.63 3.57
CA SER A 307 -24.56 0.26 3.29
C SER A 307 -24.27 0.01 1.80
N ALA A 308 -25.13 0.54 0.90
CA ALA A 308 -24.86 0.44 -0.52
C ALA A 308 -23.57 1.17 -0.91
N MET A 309 -23.29 2.34 -0.32
CA MET A 309 -22.03 3.07 -0.53
C MET A 309 -20.83 2.26 0.00
N MET A 310 -20.90 1.71 1.21
CA MET A 310 -19.85 0.84 1.76
C MET A 310 -19.58 -0.40 0.90
N LYS A 311 -20.60 -0.92 0.22
CA LYS A 311 -20.48 -2.10 -0.67
C LYS A 311 -20.09 -1.75 -2.10
N THR A 312 -20.43 -0.55 -2.58
CA THR A 312 -20.09 -0.06 -3.93
C THR A 312 -18.80 0.74 -3.96
N GLU A 313 -18.53 1.49 -2.93
CA GLU A 313 -17.24 2.10 -2.66
C GLU A 313 -16.36 1.09 -1.92
N LYS A 314 -15.88 0.09 -2.65
CA LYS A 314 -14.50 -0.31 -2.38
C LYS A 314 -13.69 0.92 -2.76
N PRO A 315 -13.08 1.65 -1.81
CA PRO A 315 -12.20 2.73 -2.17
C PRO A 315 -11.09 2.11 -3.02
N GLN A 316 -10.86 2.65 -4.20
CA GLN A 316 -9.55 2.59 -4.80
C GLN A 316 -8.63 3.46 -3.95
N ALA A 317 -8.33 3.10 -2.74
CA ALA A 317 -7.30 3.71 -1.95
C ALA A 317 -6.91 2.82 -0.77
N ALA A 318 -5.69 2.40 -0.87
CA ALA A 318 -4.70 2.20 0.18
C ALA A 318 -5.12 1.46 1.46
N THR A 319 -4.69 0.31 1.51
CA THR A 319 -4.18 -0.65 2.48
C THR A 319 -4.83 -2.00 2.25
N THR A 320 -4.13 -2.88 1.60
CA THR A 320 -4.41 -4.30 1.71
C THR A 320 -4.07 -4.73 3.14
N SER A 321 -5.06 -4.66 4.03
CA SER A 321 -5.14 -5.62 5.12
C SER A 321 -5.56 -6.97 4.52
N GLU A 322 -5.24 -8.07 5.18
CA GLU A 322 -5.50 -9.44 4.73
C GLU A 322 -6.97 -9.73 4.36
N ASP A 323 -7.92 -8.81 4.64
CA ASP A 323 -9.36 -8.96 4.43
C ASP A 323 -9.90 -8.40 3.10
N ASP A 324 -9.09 -7.71 2.28
CA ASP A 324 -9.52 -7.10 1.01
C ASP A 324 -9.18 -7.93 -0.24
N LEU A 325 -8.75 -9.17 -0.08
CA LEU A 325 -8.61 -10.08 -1.20
C LEU A 325 -10.01 -10.48 -1.67
N ASP A 326 -10.30 -10.30 -2.96
CA ASP A 326 -11.52 -10.84 -3.53
C ASP A 326 -11.60 -12.35 -3.27
N ASP A 327 -12.81 -12.91 -3.18
CA ASP A 327 -13.00 -14.34 -2.87
C ASP A 327 -12.23 -15.25 -3.83
N ALA A 328 -11.99 -14.81 -5.06
CA ALA A 328 -11.21 -15.54 -6.04
C ALA A 328 -9.71 -15.58 -5.65
N THR A 329 -9.17 -14.50 -5.12
CA THR A 329 -7.80 -14.45 -4.59
C THR A 329 -7.65 -15.29 -3.32
N LYS A 330 -8.61 -15.19 -2.37
CA LYS A 330 -8.65 -16.05 -1.18
C LYS A 330 -8.68 -17.52 -1.55
N ALA A 331 -9.48 -17.88 -2.57
CA ALA A 331 -9.54 -19.25 -3.08
C ALA A 331 -8.20 -19.72 -3.66
N VAL A 332 -7.50 -18.88 -4.44
CA VAL A 332 -6.18 -19.22 -4.98
C VAL A 332 -5.17 -19.45 -3.87
N ILE A 333 -5.10 -18.56 -2.86
CA ILE A 333 -4.20 -18.72 -1.73
C ILE A 333 -4.51 -20.00 -0.95
N ALA A 334 -5.79 -20.25 -0.64
CA ALA A 334 -6.22 -21.45 0.09
C ALA A 334 -5.87 -22.74 -0.70
N GLU A 335 -6.12 -22.74 -2.01
CA GLU A 335 -5.75 -23.86 -2.90
C GLU A 335 -4.25 -24.09 -2.90
N PHE A 336 -3.45 -23.03 -2.99
CA PHE A 336 -1.99 -23.11 -2.96
C PHE A 336 -1.45 -23.68 -1.64
N ILE A 337 -1.99 -23.22 -0.52
CA ILE A 337 -1.67 -23.72 0.81
C ILE A 337 -2.03 -25.21 0.91
N GLN A 338 -3.24 -25.58 0.53
CA GLN A 338 -3.73 -26.97 0.56
C GLN A 338 -2.93 -27.87 -0.37
N HIS A 339 -2.59 -27.40 -1.58
CA HIS A 339 -1.79 -28.17 -2.54
C HIS A 339 -0.43 -28.54 -1.95
N THR A 340 0.31 -27.61 -1.36
CA THR A 340 1.58 -27.90 -0.69
C THR A 340 1.42 -28.81 0.53
N GLN A 341 0.39 -28.58 1.37
CA GLN A 341 0.14 -29.45 2.52
C GLN A 341 -0.17 -30.89 2.10
N SER A 342 -0.89 -31.08 1.01
CA SER A 342 -1.19 -32.41 0.44
C SER A 342 0.02 -33.08 -0.23
N ASN A 343 1.00 -32.27 -0.67
CA ASN A 343 2.22 -32.71 -1.36
C ASN A 343 3.46 -32.27 -0.59
N SER A 344 3.50 -32.50 0.73
CA SER A 344 4.48 -31.95 1.66
C SER A 344 5.92 -32.48 1.49
N ASP A 345 6.15 -33.41 0.59
CA ASP A 345 7.47 -33.88 0.17
C ASP A 345 8.10 -33.00 -0.93
N GLY A 346 7.38 -31.99 -1.42
CA GLY A 346 7.81 -31.04 -2.44
C GLY A 346 8.08 -31.66 -3.83
N ARG A 347 7.51 -32.83 -4.13
CA ARG A 347 7.73 -33.52 -5.41
C ARG A 347 6.72 -33.16 -6.50
N ALA A 348 5.49 -32.81 -6.12
CA ALA A 348 4.50 -32.35 -7.07
C ALA A 348 4.90 -30.99 -7.67
N ALA A 349 4.35 -30.67 -8.83
CA ALA A 349 4.50 -29.34 -9.43
C ALA A 349 4.04 -28.25 -8.43
N PHE A 350 4.77 -27.17 -8.33
CA PHE A 350 4.47 -25.99 -7.47
C PHE A 350 4.26 -26.31 -5.98
N SER A 351 4.69 -27.49 -5.50
CA SER A 351 4.70 -27.84 -4.08
C SER A 351 6.05 -27.57 -3.43
N VAL A 352 6.06 -27.42 -2.11
CA VAL A 352 7.27 -27.08 -1.32
C VAL A 352 7.46 -28.12 -0.21
N ASP A 353 8.70 -28.56 -0.02
CA ASP A 353 9.07 -29.40 1.13
C ASP A 353 9.17 -28.53 2.38
N LEU A 354 8.12 -28.52 3.19
CA LEU A 354 8.04 -27.68 4.40
C LEU A 354 9.05 -28.05 5.49
N LYS A 355 9.79 -29.16 5.34
CA LYS A 355 10.85 -29.60 6.26
C LYS A 355 12.25 -29.27 5.75
N ALA A 356 12.36 -28.54 4.63
CA ALA A 356 13.64 -28.23 4.01
C ALA A 356 14.48 -27.19 4.75
N TRP A 357 13.89 -26.46 5.70
CA TRP A 357 14.58 -25.46 6.52
C TRP A 357 14.98 -26.05 7.87
N SER A 358 16.22 -25.76 8.30
CA SER A 358 16.72 -26.02 9.65
C SER A 358 16.57 -24.76 10.53
N ASP A 359 16.82 -24.91 11.83
CA ASP A 359 16.82 -23.79 12.79
C ASP A 359 17.83 -22.68 12.39
N ASP A 360 18.93 -23.03 11.72
CA ASP A 360 19.88 -22.09 11.11
C ASP A 360 19.81 -22.20 9.58
N SER A 361 19.08 -21.31 8.98
CA SER A 361 18.92 -21.21 7.52
C SER A 361 19.87 -20.19 6.88
N SER A 362 20.86 -19.67 7.62
CA SER A 362 21.79 -18.63 7.14
C SER A 362 22.62 -19.08 5.94
N ASP A 363 22.85 -20.36 5.78
CA ASP A 363 23.62 -20.95 4.67
C ASP A 363 22.83 -21.13 3.37
N LEU A 364 21.50 -20.97 3.42
CA LEU A 364 20.65 -21.07 2.23
C LEU A 364 20.83 -19.84 1.30
N PRO A 365 20.64 -20.00 -0.01
CA PRO A 365 20.72 -18.89 -0.96
C PRO A 365 19.56 -17.90 -0.77
N ILE A 366 19.71 -16.71 -1.38
CA ILE A 366 18.69 -15.71 -1.52
C ILE A 366 18.03 -15.91 -2.88
N GLY A 367 16.71 -16.00 -2.92
CA GLY A 367 15.93 -16.08 -4.15
C GLY A 367 15.59 -14.70 -4.70
N VAL A 368 15.75 -14.50 -6.00
CA VAL A 368 15.33 -13.29 -6.71
C VAL A 368 14.48 -13.71 -7.90
N PHE A 369 13.29 -13.18 -8.06
CA PHE A 369 12.51 -13.46 -9.26
C PHE A 369 11.91 -12.23 -9.93
N ASP A 370 11.69 -12.36 -11.23
CA ASP A 370 11.04 -11.39 -12.10
C ASP A 370 10.19 -12.10 -13.16
N SER A 371 9.32 -11.35 -13.82
CA SER A 371 8.55 -11.86 -14.96
C SER A 371 9.40 -12.23 -16.18
N GLY A 372 10.67 -11.90 -16.19
CA GLY A 372 11.60 -12.16 -17.29
C GLY A 372 13.04 -11.92 -16.91
N ILE A 373 13.81 -11.29 -17.80
CA ILE A 373 15.22 -10.97 -17.56
C ILE A 373 15.43 -9.56 -16.98
N GLY A 374 14.41 -8.70 -16.97
CA GLY A 374 14.50 -7.33 -16.46
C GLY A 374 14.99 -7.26 -15.02
N GLY A 375 14.56 -8.19 -14.17
CA GLY A 375 14.97 -8.29 -12.77
C GLY A 375 16.45 -8.56 -12.55
N LEU A 376 17.21 -8.92 -13.58
CA LEU A 376 18.67 -8.97 -13.53
C LEU A 376 19.30 -7.61 -13.22
N THR A 377 18.58 -6.49 -13.43
CA THR A 377 19.02 -5.16 -12.97
C THR A 377 19.04 -5.05 -11.47
N VAL A 378 18.05 -5.62 -10.79
CA VAL A 378 18.01 -5.70 -9.31
C VAL A 378 19.12 -6.62 -8.81
N GLN A 379 19.34 -7.74 -9.49
CA GLN A 379 20.44 -8.66 -9.17
C GLN A 379 21.80 -7.99 -9.36
N GLU A 380 21.98 -7.18 -10.42
CA GLU A 380 23.17 -6.38 -10.66
C GLU A 380 23.41 -5.37 -9.52
N ALA A 381 22.35 -4.66 -9.10
CA ALA A 381 22.43 -3.72 -8.00
C ALA A 381 22.82 -4.40 -6.68
N ILE A 382 22.29 -5.61 -6.41
CA ILE A 382 22.67 -6.42 -5.25
C ILE A 382 24.17 -6.77 -5.31
N TYR A 383 24.66 -7.27 -6.43
CA TYR A 383 26.07 -7.64 -6.60
C TYR A 383 27.01 -6.43 -6.54
N ALA A 384 26.56 -5.27 -7.00
CA ALA A 384 27.36 -4.06 -7.05
C ALA A 384 27.41 -3.31 -5.69
N LEU A 385 26.50 -3.61 -4.76
CA LEU A 385 26.35 -2.84 -3.52
C LEU A 385 27.62 -2.86 -2.66
N ASP A 386 28.02 -1.68 -2.21
CA ASP A 386 29.03 -1.43 -1.18
C ASP A 386 28.59 -0.14 -0.44
N ALA A 387 27.59 -0.28 0.40
CA ALA A 387 26.95 0.82 1.14
C ALA A 387 27.05 0.63 2.66
N PHE A 388 27.49 -0.53 3.10
CA PHE A 388 27.56 -0.91 4.51
C PHE A 388 28.96 -1.42 4.88
N ASP A 389 29.29 -1.31 6.13
CA ASP A 389 30.50 -1.94 6.71
C ASP A 389 30.17 -3.40 7.04
N ASN A 390 30.79 -4.33 6.33
CA ASN A 390 30.53 -5.78 6.45
C ASN A 390 30.83 -6.37 7.84
N ASN A 391 31.56 -5.65 8.73
CA ASN A 391 31.91 -6.14 10.06
C ASN A 391 30.85 -5.76 11.12
N ASN A 392 30.22 -4.59 10.97
CA ASN A 392 29.30 -4.05 11.98
C ASN A 392 27.94 -3.62 11.41
N TYR A 393 27.74 -3.80 10.10
CA TYR A 393 26.50 -3.50 9.37
C TYR A 393 26.07 -2.04 9.41
N SER A 394 26.95 -1.12 9.76
CA SER A 394 26.66 0.32 9.77
C SER A 394 26.64 0.91 8.34
N PRO A 395 25.82 1.93 8.08
CA PRO A 395 25.74 2.58 6.76
C PRO A 395 27.03 3.32 6.39
N ARG A 396 28.00 2.61 5.84
CA ARG A 396 29.28 3.14 5.36
C ARG A 396 29.96 2.12 4.47
N SER A 397 30.37 2.51 3.26
CA SER A 397 31.20 1.68 2.39
C SER A 397 32.52 1.29 3.08
N ASP A 398 32.90 0.03 3.03
CA ASP A 398 34.19 -0.50 3.51
C ASP A 398 35.11 -0.98 2.37
N GLY A 399 34.70 -0.74 1.11
CA GLY A 399 35.43 -1.12 -0.10
C GLY A 399 35.25 -2.58 -0.52
N LYS A 400 34.33 -3.31 0.15
CA LYS A 400 33.98 -4.70 -0.18
C LYS A 400 32.52 -4.77 -0.56
N LYS A 401 32.18 -5.65 -1.50
CA LYS A 401 30.78 -5.88 -1.84
C LYS A 401 30.00 -6.44 -0.66
N ASP A 402 28.84 -5.85 -0.38
CA ASP A 402 28.02 -6.16 0.79
C ASP A 402 27.50 -7.61 0.79
N PHE A 403 27.36 -8.23 -0.40
CA PHE A 403 26.85 -9.58 -0.59
C PHE A 403 27.92 -10.56 -1.10
N ALA A 404 29.22 -10.26 -0.90
CA ALA A 404 30.32 -11.07 -1.44
C ALA A 404 30.28 -12.54 -1.00
N ASN A 405 29.74 -12.83 0.17
CA ASN A 405 29.66 -14.19 0.74
C ASN A 405 28.30 -14.87 0.51
N GLU A 406 27.32 -14.16 -0.01
CA GLU A 406 25.97 -14.69 -0.25
C GLU A 406 25.91 -15.48 -1.57
N ARG A 407 24.94 -16.39 -1.64
CA ARG A 407 24.61 -17.16 -2.84
C ARG A 407 23.20 -16.81 -3.29
N PHE A 408 22.96 -16.86 -4.59
CA PHE A 408 21.70 -16.44 -5.17
C PHE A 408 21.11 -17.51 -6.09
N ILE A 409 19.77 -17.54 -6.11
CA ILE A 409 18.99 -18.22 -7.14
C ILE A 409 18.14 -17.17 -7.82
N TYR A 410 18.42 -16.89 -9.08
CA TYR A 410 17.60 -16.04 -9.91
C TYR A 410 16.59 -16.88 -10.70
N PHE A 411 15.35 -16.37 -10.80
CA PHE A 411 14.32 -16.97 -11.62
C PHE A 411 13.59 -15.91 -12.47
N GLY A 412 13.57 -16.06 -13.80
CA GLY A 412 12.79 -15.26 -14.73
C GLY A 412 11.64 -16.05 -15.31
N ASP A 413 10.39 -15.62 -15.09
CA ASP A 413 9.20 -16.29 -15.65
C ASP A 413 8.94 -15.87 -17.10
N GLN A 414 9.94 -16.07 -17.95
CA GLN A 414 10.00 -15.63 -19.34
C GLN A 414 8.82 -16.12 -20.20
N ALA A 415 8.36 -17.35 -19.98
CA ALA A 415 7.26 -17.94 -20.76
C ALA A 415 5.92 -17.21 -20.53
N ASN A 416 5.71 -16.65 -19.33
CA ASN A 416 4.48 -15.95 -18.95
C ASN A 416 4.59 -14.42 -19.09
N MET A 417 5.77 -13.89 -19.41
CA MET A 417 5.99 -12.45 -19.65
C MET A 417 5.15 -11.94 -20.84
N PRO A 418 4.72 -10.65 -20.84
CA PRO A 418 4.83 -9.67 -19.77
C PRO A 418 3.63 -9.69 -18.79
N TYR A 419 3.93 -9.63 -17.51
CA TYR A 419 2.92 -9.65 -16.44
C TYR A 419 1.96 -8.46 -16.49
N GLY A 420 2.40 -7.32 -16.99
CA GLY A 420 1.57 -6.12 -17.13
C GLY A 420 0.34 -6.27 -18.01
N ASN A 421 0.28 -7.30 -18.86
CA ASN A 421 -0.86 -7.52 -19.76
C ASN A 421 -2.03 -8.27 -19.09
N TYR A 422 -1.79 -9.07 -18.03
CA TYR A 422 -2.86 -9.84 -17.38
C TYR A 422 -3.97 -8.96 -16.79
N PRO A 423 -3.67 -7.84 -16.08
CA PRO A 423 -4.72 -6.92 -15.62
C PRO A 423 -5.52 -6.29 -16.76
N ALA A 424 -4.89 -5.98 -17.90
CA ALA A 424 -5.56 -5.37 -19.05
C ALA A 424 -6.63 -6.30 -19.66
N VAL A 425 -6.46 -7.62 -19.54
CA VAL A 425 -7.42 -8.63 -20.00
C VAL A 425 -8.23 -9.24 -18.86
N LYS A 426 -8.27 -8.61 -17.69
CA LYS A 426 -9.03 -9.03 -16.49
C LYS A 426 -8.63 -10.42 -15.98
N ARG A 427 -7.32 -10.70 -15.96
CA ARG A 427 -6.72 -11.95 -15.46
C ARG A 427 -5.84 -11.75 -14.24
N GLN A 428 -6.17 -10.78 -13.39
CA GLN A 428 -5.41 -10.45 -12.18
C GLN A 428 -5.27 -11.63 -11.22
N THR A 429 -6.35 -12.39 -11.02
CA THR A 429 -6.36 -13.57 -10.13
C THR A 429 -5.44 -14.67 -10.65
N TYR A 430 -5.38 -14.88 -11.97
CA TYR A 430 -4.44 -15.83 -12.55
C TYR A 430 -2.99 -15.34 -12.47
N LEU A 431 -2.76 -14.02 -12.62
CA LEU A 431 -1.44 -13.43 -12.39
C LEU A 431 -0.93 -13.69 -10.96
N LYS A 432 -1.82 -13.60 -9.96
CA LYS A 432 -1.47 -13.92 -8.57
C LYS A 432 -1.07 -15.39 -8.41
N GLU A 433 -1.78 -16.31 -9.07
CA GLU A 433 -1.38 -17.73 -9.10
C GLU A 433 0.01 -17.92 -9.72
N LEU A 434 0.32 -17.25 -10.84
CA LEU A 434 1.66 -17.29 -11.45
C LEU A 434 2.74 -16.79 -10.47
N ILE A 435 2.51 -15.67 -9.81
CA ILE A 435 3.44 -15.10 -8.83
C ILE A 435 3.66 -16.07 -7.64
N LEU A 436 2.63 -16.76 -7.19
CA LEU A 436 2.75 -17.80 -6.18
C LEU A 436 3.53 -19.03 -6.69
N LYS A 437 3.38 -19.40 -7.97
CA LYS A 437 4.19 -20.45 -8.61
C LYS A 437 5.66 -20.09 -8.68
N ASP A 438 5.99 -18.82 -8.94
CA ASP A 438 7.37 -18.32 -8.93
C ASP A 438 7.99 -18.44 -7.54
N ALA A 439 7.24 -18.02 -6.51
CA ALA A 439 7.66 -18.16 -5.13
C ALA A 439 7.84 -19.63 -4.74
N ALA A 440 6.91 -20.50 -5.12
CA ALA A 440 7.02 -21.95 -4.88
C ALA A 440 8.22 -22.57 -5.58
N PHE A 441 8.60 -22.10 -6.79
CA PHE A 441 9.83 -22.52 -7.43
C PHE A 441 11.08 -22.17 -6.60
N LEU A 442 11.17 -20.95 -6.09
CA LEU A 442 12.31 -20.54 -5.26
C LEU A 442 12.36 -21.30 -3.92
N LEU A 443 11.20 -21.49 -3.29
CA LEU A 443 11.07 -22.22 -2.02
C LEU A 443 11.24 -23.73 -2.19
N GLY A 444 10.90 -24.27 -3.36
CA GLY A 444 10.99 -25.70 -3.68
C GLY A 444 12.36 -26.13 -4.17
N ARG A 445 12.48 -27.42 -4.43
CA ARG A 445 13.72 -28.07 -4.92
C ARG A 445 13.63 -28.53 -6.36
N ARG A 446 12.42 -28.48 -6.94
CA ARG A 446 12.07 -29.07 -8.24
C ARG A 446 12.42 -28.15 -9.40
N TYR A 447 13.09 -28.68 -10.42
CA TYR A 447 13.36 -28.03 -11.71
C TYR A 447 13.58 -29.08 -12.80
N TRP A 448 13.70 -28.64 -14.07
CA TRP A 448 14.01 -29.46 -15.22
C TRP A 448 15.33 -29.00 -15.85
N ASN A 449 16.18 -29.90 -16.39
CA ASN A 449 17.35 -29.44 -17.17
C ASN A 449 16.92 -28.97 -18.57
N SER A 450 15.91 -29.63 -19.16
CA SER A 450 15.38 -29.29 -20.49
C SER A 450 13.94 -29.79 -20.65
N ALA A 451 13.27 -29.35 -21.72
CA ALA A 451 11.95 -29.86 -22.11
C ALA A 451 11.97 -31.36 -22.52
N ASP A 452 13.15 -31.89 -22.89
CA ASP A 452 13.32 -33.28 -23.31
C ASP A 452 13.46 -34.26 -22.15
N ASP A 453 13.78 -33.78 -20.95
CA ASP A 453 13.96 -34.60 -19.75
C ASP A 453 12.71 -35.44 -19.45
N ARG A 454 12.91 -36.67 -18.99
CA ARG A 454 11.82 -37.56 -18.60
C ARG A 454 11.27 -37.28 -17.22
N GLU A 455 12.11 -36.81 -16.32
CA GLU A 455 11.81 -36.56 -14.91
C GLU A 455 12.46 -35.25 -14.44
N PRO A 456 11.82 -34.53 -13.52
CA PRO A 456 12.40 -33.33 -12.92
C PRO A 456 13.56 -33.67 -11.97
N LYS A 457 14.39 -32.70 -11.68
CA LYS A 457 15.47 -32.73 -10.66
C LYS A 457 15.00 -32.14 -9.35
N PHE A 458 15.69 -32.51 -8.23
CA PHE A 458 15.32 -32.10 -6.87
C PHE A 458 16.55 -31.71 -6.02
N ASP A 459 17.66 -31.33 -6.64
CA ASP A 459 18.92 -30.97 -5.97
C ASP A 459 19.13 -29.45 -5.84
N LYS A 460 18.20 -28.62 -6.34
CA LYS A 460 18.18 -27.18 -6.07
C LYS A 460 17.87 -26.96 -4.59
N PRO A 461 18.65 -26.11 -3.84
CA PRO A 461 18.30 -25.77 -2.46
C PRO A 461 17.08 -24.84 -2.40
N PRO A 462 16.32 -24.85 -1.29
CA PRO A 462 15.36 -23.79 -1.00
C PRO A 462 16.08 -22.49 -0.66
N VAL A 463 15.34 -21.38 -0.56
CA VAL A 463 15.90 -20.05 -0.27
C VAL A 463 15.57 -19.60 1.15
N LYS A 464 16.40 -18.71 1.73
CA LYS A 464 16.18 -18.07 3.05
C LYS A 464 15.43 -16.74 2.96
N ALA A 465 15.38 -16.14 1.77
CA ALA A 465 14.70 -14.89 1.49
C ALA A 465 14.22 -14.87 0.04
N ILE A 466 13.14 -14.15 -0.23
CA ILE A 466 12.65 -13.87 -1.58
C ILE A 466 12.71 -12.37 -1.82
N VAL A 467 13.33 -11.97 -2.93
CA VAL A 467 13.29 -10.62 -3.48
C VAL A 467 12.43 -10.65 -4.74
N ILE A 468 11.30 -9.97 -4.72
CA ILE A 468 10.45 -9.78 -5.89
C ILE A 468 11.01 -8.60 -6.68
N ALA A 469 11.82 -8.90 -7.70
CA ALA A 469 12.46 -7.89 -8.55
C ALA A 469 11.45 -7.21 -9.49
N CYS A 470 10.38 -7.90 -9.88
CA CYS A 470 9.34 -7.40 -10.76
C CYS A 470 8.42 -6.40 -10.05
N ASN A 471 8.28 -5.18 -10.61
CA ASN A 471 7.36 -4.18 -10.07
C ASN A 471 5.89 -4.64 -10.17
N THR A 472 5.49 -5.25 -11.30
CA THR A 472 4.14 -5.78 -11.47
C THR A 472 3.88 -6.95 -10.51
N ALA A 473 4.82 -7.88 -10.36
CA ALA A 473 4.67 -8.99 -9.42
C ALA A 473 4.60 -8.50 -7.96
N THR A 474 5.42 -7.51 -7.57
CA THR A 474 5.32 -6.88 -6.27
C THR A 474 3.93 -6.27 -6.04
N ALA A 475 3.44 -5.52 -7.03
CA ALA A 475 2.16 -4.80 -6.94
C ALA A 475 0.93 -5.72 -6.82
N TRP A 476 1.01 -6.95 -7.30
CA TRP A 476 -0.13 -7.88 -7.39
C TRP A 476 0.02 -9.15 -6.54
N GLY A 477 1.19 -9.44 -5.97
CA GLY A 477 1.43 -10.74 -5.33
C GLY A 477 2.31 -10.73 -4.08
N LEU A 478 2.85 -9.58 -3.64
CA LEU A 478 3.72 -9.53 -2.46
C LEU A 478 2.99 -10.00 -1.19
N ASP A 479 1.78 -9.50 -0.97
CA ASP A 479 1.01 -9.84 0.22
C ASP A 479 0.50 -11.29 0.14
N GLU A 480 0.15 -11.79 -1.05
CA GLU A 480 -0.24 -13.18 -1.27
C GLU A 480 0.92 -14.15 -0.96
N ILE A 481 2.17 -13.82 -1.37
CA ILE A 481 3.33 -14.65 -1.03
C ILE A 481 3.56 -14.64 0.49
N ARG A 482 3.46 -13.49 1.14
CA ARG A 482 3.62 -13.37 2.61
C ARG A 482 2.61 -14.23 3.34
N GLN A 483 1.33 -14.20 2.95
CA GLN A 483 0.28 -15.03 3.54
C GLN A 483 0.58 -16.53 3.39
N VAL A 484 1.02 -16.96 2.21
CA VAL A 484 1.37 -18.36 1.96
C VAL A 484 2.59 -18.79 2.80
N VAL A 485 3.64 -17.98 2.84
CA VAL A 485 4.85 -18.22 3.64
C VAL A 485 4.52 -18.31 5.14
N ASP A 486 3.68 -17.41 5.64
CA ASP A 486 3.22 -17.39 7.04
C ASP A 486 2.36 -18.63 7.37
N ALA A 487 1.42 -18.99 6.48
CA ALA A 487 0.59 -20.19 6.64
C ALA A 487 1.40 -21.49 6.63
N TRP A 488 2.47 -21.54 5.85
CA TRP A 488 3.40 -22.68 5.84
C TRP A 488 4.39 -22.67 7.01
N LYS A 489 4.49 -21.55 7.73
CA LYS A 489 5.43 -21.36 8.86
C LYS A 489 6.89 -21.62 8.48
N VAL A 490 7.28 -21.27 7.26
CA VAL A 490 8.66 -21.36 6.81
C VAL A 490 9.43 -20.09 7.19
N PRO A 491 10.73 -20.19 7.62
CA PRO A 491 11.49 -19.05 8.11
C PRO A 491 12.08 -18.21 6.96
N VAL A 492 11.21 -17.75 6.06
CA VAL A 492 11.56 -16.98 4.85
C VAL A 492 10.92 -15.60 4.93
N PHE A 493 11.68 -14.56 4.64
CA PHE A 493 11.11 -13.22 4.51
C PHE A 493 11.05 -12.78 3.04
N VAL A 494 10.11 -11.88 2.74
CA VAL A 494 9.82 -11.45 1.37
C VAL A 494 9.92 -9.93 1.26
N ILE A 495 10.71 -9.46 0.31
CA ILE A 495 10.91 -8.03 -0.03
C ILE A 495 10.40 -7.78 -1.44
N GLY A 496 9.68 -6.67 -1.64
CA GLY A 496 9.25 -6.21 -2.96
C GLY A 496 9.91 -4.88 -3.34
N VAL A 497 10.22 -4.72 -4.63
CA VAL A 497 10.89 -3.51 -5.14
C VAL A 497 10.07 -2.24 -4.96
N VAL A 498 8.73 -2.32 -4.96
CA VAL A 498 7.85 -1.16 -4.84
C VAL A 498 7.95 -0.55 -3.44
N GLU A 499 7.84 -1.39 -2.39
CA GLU A 499 7.95 -0.95 -1.00
C GLU A 499 9.36 -0.44 -0.67
N ALA A 500 10.39 -1.14 -1.15
CA ALA A 500 11.77 -0.72 -0.96
C ALA A 500 12.04 0.64 -1.65
N GLY A 501 11.53 0.82 -2.88
CA GLY A 501 11.59 2.08 -3.62
C GLY A 501 10.90 3.23 -2.89
N ALA A 502 9.70 2.99 -2.36
CA ALA A 502 8.92 3.99 -1.62
C ALA A 502 9.61 4.39 -0.30
N ARG A 503 10.13 3.42 0.48
CA ARG A 503 10.90 3.71 1.71
C ARG A 503 12.14 4.51 1.41
N GLY A 504 12.94 4.11 0.42
CA GLY A 504 14.15 4.82 0.06
C GLY A 504 13.89 6.22 -0.50
N LEU A 505 12.78 6.43 -1.22
CA LEU A 505 12.31 7.76 -1.60
C LEU A 505 12.08 8.60 -0.34
N MET A 506 11.38 8.08 0.67
CA MET A 506 11.13 8.82 1.90
C MET A 506 12.42 9.07 2.69
N GLU A 507 13.37 8.16 2.69
CA GLU A 507 14.69 8.38 3.32
C GLU A 507 15.47 9.51 2.63
N SER A 508 15.38 9.65 1.30
CA SER A 508 16.08 10.67 0.51
C SER A 508 15.47 12.08 0.63
N ILE A 509 14.18 12.17 0.95
CA ILE A 509 13.50 13.44 1.19
C ILE A 509 13.94 13.96 2.56
N GLU A 510 14.65 15.07 2.61
CA GLU A 510 14.90 15.80 3.87
C GLU A 510 13.57 16.23 4.50
N THR A 511 13.55 16.52 5.80
CA THR A 511 12.36 16.99 6.54
C THR A 511 11.94 18.39 6.08
N SER A 512 11.66 18.54 4.80
CA SER A 512 11.17 19.77 4.17
C SER A 512 9.65 19.83 4.30
N THR A 513 9.15 20.98 4.70
CA THR A 513 7.72 21.31 4.69
C THR A 513 7.22 21.63 3.27
N GLU A 514 8.11 21.60 2.27
CA GLU A 514 7.78 21.95 0.90
C GLU A 514 7.01 20.83 0.20
N LYS A 515 6.03 21.24 -0.58
CA LYS A 515 5.24 20.32 -1.42
C LYS A 515 6.13 19.82 -2.56
N ARG A 516 6.22 18.50 -2.73
CA ARG A 516 6.97 17.84 -3.81
C ARG A 516 6.04 17.10 -4.76
N THR A 517 6.47 16.96 -6.01
CA THR A 517 5.77 16.14 -7.01
C THR A 517 6.71 15.05 -7.53
N VAL A 518 6.29 13.81 -7.32
CA VAL A 518 7.01 12.62 -7.73
C VAL A 518 6.37 12.04 -8.99
N ALA A 519 7.16 11.94 -10.06
CA ALA A 519 6.79 11.20 -11.25
C ALA A 519 7.07 9.71 -11.06
N VAL A 520 6.14 8.85 -11.41
CA VAL A 520 6.34 7.39 -11.44
C VAL A 520 6.23 6.93 -12.90
N LEU A 521 7.35 6.53 -13.48
CA LEU A 521 7.38 5.84 -14.77
C LEU A 521 7.38 4.34 -14.51
N ALA A 522 6.35 3.62 -14.95
CA ALA A 522 6.21 2.18 -14.70
C ALA A 522 5.50 1.48 -15.85
N THR A 523 5.30 0.17 -15.78
CA THR A 523 4.45 -0.53 -16.74
C THR A 523 2.97 -0.19 -16.50
N VAL A 524 2.12 -0.35 -17.53
CA VAL A 524 0.66 -0.19 -17.40
C VAL A 524 0.12 -1.03 -16.23
N GLY A 525 0.57 -2.28 -16.09
CA GLY A 525 0.11 -3.17 -15.01
C GLY A 525 0.50 -2.69 -13.61
N THR A 526 1.68 -2.10 -13.45
CA THR A 526 2.11 -1.50 -12.18
C THR A 526 1.30 -0.24 -11.86
N CYS A 527 1.10 0.65 -12.83
CA CYS A 527 0.31 1.86 -12.63
C CYS A 527 -1.17 1.57 -12.31
N SER A 528 -1.77 0.56 -12.98
CA SER A 528 -3.17 0.19 -12.75
C SER A 528 -3.45 -0.36 -11.35
N SER A 529 -2.43 -0.87 -10.64
CA SER A 529 -2.54 -1.33 -9.25
C SER A 529 -2.50 -0.20 -8.22
N ASN A 530 -2.05 0.98 -8.64
CA ASN A 530 -1.75 2.11 -7.75
C ASN A 530 -0.69 1.80 -6.65
N ALA A 531 0.16 0.79 -6.88
CA ALA A 531 1.09 0.28 -5.86
C ALA A 531 2.09 1.34 -5.39
N TYR A 532 2.68 2.14 -6.30
CA TYR A 532 3.62 3.19 -5.91
C TYR A 532 2.99 4.30 -5.07
N PRO A 533 1.88 4.96 -5.48
CA PRO A 533 1.20 5.94 -4.64
C PRO A 533 0.84 5.41 -3.26
N LYS A 534 0.33 4.18 -3.18
CA LYS A 534 0.01 3.51 -1.92
C LYS A 534 1.25 3.28 -1.06
N ALA A 535 2.33 2.74 -1.62
CA ALA A 535 3.58 2.47 -0.91
C ALA A 535 4.27 3.78 -0.45
N ILE A 536 4.25 4.82 -1.28
CA ILE A 536 4.75 6.16 -0.95
C ILE A 536 3.95 6.75 0.21
N GLY A 537 2.61 6.68 0.16
CA GLY A 537 1.74 7.14 1.24
C GLY A 537 2.03 6.44 2.57
N ARG A 538 2.10 5.09 2.55
CA ARG A 538 2.46 4.29 3.73
C ARG A 538 3.85 4.65 4.28
N SER A 539 4.85 4.74 3.41
CA SER A 539 6.22 5.06 3.80
C SER A 539 6.36 6.47 4.35
N ALA A 540 5.63 7.44 3.78
CA ALA A 540 5.57 8.81 4.30
C ALA A 540 4.93 8.85 5.70
N GLY A 541 3.82 8.14 5.90
CA GLY A 541 3.17 8.02 7.21
C GLY A 541 4.10 7.42 8.26
N LEU A 542 4.78 6.31 7.96
CA LEU A 542 5.75 5.68 8.86
C LEU A 542 6.96 6.58 9.18
N ALA A 543 7.39 7.39 8.21
CA ALA A 543 8.49 8.34 8.39
C ALA A 543 8.08 9.67 9.03
N GLY A 544 6.78 9.90 9.30
CA GLY A 544 6.26 11.18 9.79
C GLY A 544 6.50 12.34 8.81
N LYS A 545 6.53 12.05 7.50
CA LYS A 545 6.80 13.00 6.42
C LYS A 545 5.53 13.32 5.64
N ARG A 546 5.50 14.48 5.01
CA ARG A 546 4.42 14.83 4.10
C ARG A 546 4.42 13.89 2.90
N VAL A 547 3.23 13.40 2.53
CA VAL A 547 3.05 12.60 1.31
C VAL A 547 3.28 13.50 0.10
N PRO A 548 4.22 13.18 -0.80
CA PRO A 548 4.38 13.92 -2.05
C PRO A 548 3.21 13.65 -3.00
N ASP A 549 2.88 14.61 -3.86
CA ASP A 549 1.97 14.35 -4.96
C ASP A 549 2.62 13.35 -5.92
N ALA A 550 1.90 12.30 -6.31
CA ALA A 550 2.38 11.30 -7.26
C ALA A 550 1.63 11.41 -8.58
N VAL A 551 2.37 11.51 -9.70
CA VAL A 551 1.83 11.41 -11.03
C VAL A 551 2.42 10.18 -11.72
N GLN A 552 1.57 9.33 -12.32
CA GLN A 552 1.99 8.06 -12.90
C GLN A 552 1.83 8.03 -14.42
N GLN A 553 2.81 7.42 -15.11
CA GLN A 553 2.71 7.07 -16.52
C GLN A 553 2.95 5.57 -16.69
N GLY A 554 1.92 4.88 -17.15
CA GLY A 554 2.03 3.47 -17.57
C GLY A 554 2.58 3.39 -18.99
N SER A 555 3.83 2.98 -19.11
CA SER A 555 4.51 2.83 -20.39
C SER A 555 3.96 1.67 -21.20
N VAL A 556 3.66 1.92 -22.47
CA VAL A 556 3.27 0.91 -23.45
C VAL A 556 4.45 0.65 -24.38
N GLY A 557 5.24 -0.38 -24.07
CA GLY A 557 6.28 -0.89 -24.96
C GLY A 557 7.72 -0.46 -24.67
N LEU A 558 8.00 0.49 -23.76
CA LEU A 558 9.38 0.92 -23.50
C LEU A 558 10.27 -0.25 -23.00
N ALA A 559 9.79 -1.09 -22.11
CA ALA A 559 10.55 -2.25 -21.63
C ALA A 559 10.88 -3.21 -22.79
N ALA A 560 9.91 -3.51 -23.64
CA ALA A 560 10.10 -4.34 -24.83
C ALA A 560 11.04 -3.67 -25.87
N ALA A 561 10.94 -2.36 -26.04
CA ALA A 561 11.85 -1.60 -26.90
C ALA A 561 13.31 -1.67 -26.41
N ILE A 562 13.54 -1.59 -25.09
CA ILE A 562 14.86 -1.75 -24.47
C ILE A 562 15.42 -3.16 -24.72
N GLU A 563 14.59 -4.19 -24.69
CA GLU A 563 14.98 -5.56 -25.04
C GLU A 563 15.18 -5.78 -26.55
N GLY A 564 14.74 -4.84 -27.39
CA GLY A 564 14.82 -4.94 -28.86
C GLY A 564 13.75 -5.85 -29.47
N ASP A 565 12.57 -5.91 -28.85
CA ASP A 565 11.42 -6.68 -29.35
C ASP A 565 10.94 -6.10 -30.70
N PRO A 566 10.91 -6.90 -31.78
CA PRO A 566 10.51 -6.45 -33.11
C PRO A 566 9.05 -6.02 -33.24
N ALA A 567 8.20 -6.33 -32.28
CA ALA A 567 6.83 -5.82 -32.19
C ALA A 567 6.80 -4.34 -31.75
N PHE A 568 7.89 -3.78 -31.27
CA PHE A 568 7.98 -2.40 -30.75
C PHE A 568 9.08 -1.57 -31.46
N VAL A 569 10.23 -2.17 -31.76
CA VAL A 569 11.33 -1.52 -32.50
C VAL A 569 11.83 -2.44 -33.61
N VAL A 570 11.95 -1.91 -34.81
CA VAL A 570 12.47 -2.63 -35.96
C VAL A 570 13.87 -2.17 -36.25
N SER A 571 14.84 -3.09 -36.27
CA SER A 571 16.22 -2.77 -36.71
C SER A 571 16.23 -2.39 -38.19
N SER A 572 17.01 -1.37 -38.56
CA SER A 572 17.21 -0.94 -39.94
C SER A 572 17.74 -2.06 -40.85
N ASP A 573 18.35 -3.08 -40.28
CA ASP A 573 18.94 -4.21 -41.01
C ASP A 573 17.95 -5.37 -41.24
N ALA A 574 16.73 -5.29 -40.73
CA ALA A 574 15.74 -6.33 -40.89
C ALA A 574 15.10 -6.26 -42.29
N ALA A 575 15.47 -7.16 -43.17
CA ALA A 575 14.93 -7.29 -44.53
C ALA A 575 13.42 -7.64 -44.61
N ASN A 576 12.73 -7.82 -43.47
CA ASN A 576 11.32 -8.21 -43.38
C ASN A 576 10.52 -7.32 -42.41
N VAL A 577 10.40 -6.01 -42.75
CA VAL A 577 9.61 -5.03 -41.97
C VAL A 577 8.07 -5.31 -41.98
N ASN A 578 7.58 -6.19 -42.83
CA ASN A 578 6.16 -6.37 -43.13
C ASN A 578 5.44 -7.53 -42.37
N SER A 579 6.12 -8.28 -41.51
CA SER A 579 5.53 -9.50 -40.93
C SER A 579 5.12 -9.38 -39.44
N THR A 580 5.59 -8.35 -38.72
CA THR A 580 5.27 -8.21 -37.27
C THR A 580 4.24 -7.11 -37.06
N VAL A 581 3.15 -7.44 -36.37
CA VAL A 581 2.14 -6.47 -35.94
C VAL A 581 2.75 -5.53 -34.92
N TYR A 582 2.72 -4.21 -35.18
CA TYR A 582 3.20 -3.22 -34.24
C TYR A 582 2.24 -3.07 -33.07
N ASN A 583 2.75 -3.14 -31.84
CA ASN A 583 1.98 -3.11 -30.58
C ASN A 583 2.25 -1.86 -29.72
N GLY A 584 3.04 -0.91 -30.20
CA GLY A 584 3.41 0.31 -29.47
C GLY A 584 2.41 1.47 -29.68
N PRO A 585 2.70 2.65 -29.10
CA PRO A 585 1.88 3.86 -29.27
C PRO A 585 1.72 4.25 -30.74
N SER A 586 0.50 4.64 -31.13
CA SER A 586 0.16 5.13 -32.47
C SER A 586 -0.91 6.22 -32.38
N LEU A 587 -1.24 6.88 -33.53
CA LEU A 587 -2.29 7.91 -33.54
C LEU A 587 -3.69 7.36 -33.32
N ASP A 588 -3.94 6.09 -33.60
CA ASP A 588 -5.22 5.41 -33.42
C ASP A 588 -5.23 4.41 -32.26
N HIS A 589 -4.16 4.34 -31.46
CA HIS A 589 -4.11 3.47 -30.29
C HIS A 589 -5.11 3.94 -29.22
N LYS A 590 -5.90 3.01 -28.67
CA LYS A 590 -7.02 3.33 -27.75
C LYS A 590 -6.58 4.00 -26.45
N THR A 591 -5.40 3.63 -25.91
CA THR A 591 -4.91 4.08 -24.61
C THR A 591 -3.50 4.69 -24.66
N ALA A 592 -2.80 4.55 -25.77
CA ALA A 592 -1.43 5.06 -25.95
C ALA A 592 -1.35 5.87 -27.23
N THR A 593 -2.14 6.96 -27.31
CA THR A 593 -2.23 7.81 -28.50
C THR A 593 -1.06 8.76 -28.58
N ILE A 594 -0.36 8.76 -29.70
CA ILE A 594 0.68 9.76 -30.03
C ILE A 594 0.04 11.14 -30.13
N ASN A 595 0.62 12.15 -29.46
CA ASN A 595 0.17 13.53 -29.59
C ASN A 595 0.73 14.16 -30.89
N PRO A 596 -0.15 14.52 -31.87
CA PRO A 596 0.31 15.09 -33.14
C PRO A 596 1.03 16.43 -32.98
N GLU A 597 0.79 17.16 -31.89
CA GLU A 597 1.42 18.46 -31.64
C GLU A 597 2.87 18.36 -31.13
N LEU A 598 3.34 17.15 -30.76
CA LEU A 598 4.67 16.89 -30.21
C LEU A 598 5.52 15.96 -31.10
N LEU A 599 5.15 15.79 -32.38
CA LEU A 599 5.86 14.90 -33.30
C LEU A 599 7.33 15.32 -33.48
N ASP A 600 7.63 16.61 -33.50
CA ASP A 600 8.97 17.18 -33.57
C ASP A 600 9.79 16.90 -32.29
N PHE A 601 9.11 16.88 -31.13
CA PHE A 601 9.72 16.50 -29.84
C PHE A 601 10.07 15.01 -29.83
N TYR A 602 9.18 14.13 -30.31
CA TYR A 602 9.45 12.69 -30.38
C TYR A 602 10.61 12.36 -31.32
N GLY A 603 10.76 13.08 -32.42
CA GLY A 603 11.83 12.96 -33.39
C GLY A 603 11.51 12.02 -34.56
N PHE A 604 11.61 12.54 -35.78
CA PHE A 604 11.58 11.78 -37.02
C PHE A 604 13.02 11.61 -37.54
N ASP A 605 13.61 10.47 -37.28
CA ASP A 605 14.90 10.06 -37.82
C ASP A 605 14.84 8.58 -38.26
N PRO A 606 15.85 8.04 -38.97
CA PRO A 606 15.82 6.66 -39.48
C PRO A 606 15.66 5.59 -38.38
N ALA A 607 16.05 5.89 -37.14
CA ALA A 607 15.92 4.99 -35.99
C ALA A 607 14.76 5.40 -35.08
N GLY A 608 14.15 6.55 -35.32
CA GLY A 608 13.13 7.17 -34.46
C GLY A 608 11.69 6.93 -34.92
N LEU A 609 10.89 7.99 -34.91
CA LEU A 609 9.48 7.96 -35.30
C LEU A 609 9.35 7.63 -36.80
N GLN A 610 8.67 6.53 -37.13
CA GLN A 610 8.47 6.06 -38.49
C GLN A 610 7.04 6.27 -38.98
N GLY A 611 6.85 6.38 -40.28
CA GLY A 611 5.59 6.52 -40.99
C GLY A 611 5.41 7.85 -41.68
N GLU A 612 4.21 8.13 -42.16
CA GLU A 612 3.86 9.32 -42.92
C GLU A 612 2.73 10.12 -42.26
N LEU A 613 2.89 11.44 -42.14
CA LEU A 613 1.84 12.34 -41.64
C LEU A 613 0.56 12.30 -42.49
N SER A 614 0.69 11.98 -43.80
CA SER A 614 -0.45 11.78 -44.71
C SER A 614 -1.22 10.47 -44.41
N SER A 615 -0.62 9.53 -43.68
CA SER A 615 -1.22 8.26 -43.26
C SER A 615 -1.03 8.04 -41.75
N PRO A 616 -1.84 8.70 -40.91
CA PRO A 616 -1.66 8.73 -39.45
C PRO A 616 -1.52 7.35 -38.80
N LYS A 617 -2.19 6.34 -39.34
CA LYS A 617 -2.12 4.96 -38.87
C LYS A 617 -0.74 4.31 -39.06
N SER A 618 0.09 4.87 -39.93
CA SER A 618 1.46 4.36 -40.14
C SER A 618 2.48 4.93 -39.14
N LEU A 619 2.13 5.97 -38.39
CA LEU A 619 3.02 6.57 -37.41
C LEU A 619 3.25 5.63 -36.21
N ARG A 620 4.51 5.31 -35.95
CA ARG A 620 4.94 4.46 -34.84
C ARG A 620 6.24 4.95 -34.24
N LEU A 621 6.43 4.68 -32.96
CA LEU A 621 7.72 4.84 -32.28
C LEU A 621 8.63 3.69 -32.70
N ASN A 622 9.92 3.96 -32.93
CA ASN A 622 10.86 2.94 -33.37
C ASN A 622 12.25 3.04 -32.72
N SER A 623 12.39 3.83 -31.68
CA SER A 623 13.61 3.84 -30.87
C SER A 623 13.29 3.96 -29.40
N VAL A 624 14.20 3.50 -28.55
CA VAL A 624 14.11 3.64 -27.10
C VAL A 624 13.89 5.10 -26.70
N GLU A 625 14.60 6.02 -27.34
CA GLU A 625 14.50 7.46 -27.11
C GLU A 625 13.11 8.02 -27.46
N ASN A 626 12.48 7.55 -28.53
CA ASN A 626 11.12 7.97 -28.86
C ASN A 626 10.11 7.51 -27.82
N TYR A 627 10.22 6.26 -27.34
CA TYR A 627 9.36 5.73 -26.27
C TYR A 627 9.53 6.54 -24.99
N ILE A 628 10.76 6.86 -24.60
CA ILE A 628 11.06 7.70 -23.43
C ILE A 628 10.45 9.10 -23.59
N ARG A 629 10.65 9.74 -24.73
CA ARG A 629 10.09 11.08 -25.00
C ARG A 629 8.56 11.05 -24.97
N TYR A 630 7.96 10.02 -25.53
CA TYR A 630 6.51 9.82 -25.48
C TYR A 630 6.01 9.68 -24.04
N ASP A 631 6.61 8.80 -23.24
CA ASP A 631 6.22 8.56 -21.85
C ASP A 631 6.40 9.81 -20.98
N VAL A 632 7.54 10.50 -21.09
CA VAL A 632 7.81 11.74 -20.36
C VAL A 632 6.81 12.85 -20.75
N ALA A 633 6.55 13.03 -22.04
CA ALA A 633 5.59 14.04 -22.48
C ALA A 633 4.15 13.73 -22.02
N THR A 634 3.76 12.46 -22.06
CA THR A 634 2.43 12.01 -21.62
C THR A 634 2.26 12.23 -20.10
N LEU A 635 3.28 11.89 -19.32
CA LEU A 635 3.30 12.10 -17.87
C LEU A 635 3.19 13.60 -17.52
N VAL A 636 4.01 14.46 -18.15
CA VAL A 636 3.98 15.91 -17.87
C VAL A 636 2.66 16.54 -18.31
N ASN A 637 2.08 16.08 -19.43
CA ASN A 637 0.72 16.51 -19.83
C ASN A 637 -0.35 16.05 -18.83
N ALA A 638 -0.24 14.87 -18.25
CA ALA A 638 -1.14 14.41 -17.19
C ALA A 638 -1.02 15.27 -15.93
N HIS A 639 0.22 15.60 -15.54
CA HIS A 639 0.52 16.51 -14.45
C HIS A 639 -0.10 17.91 -14.69
N GLN A 640 0.07 18.46 -15.88
CA GLN A 640 -0.54 19.75 -16.25
C GLN A 640 -2.07 19.72 -16.13
N LYS A 641 -2.70 18.65 -16.62
CA LYS A 641 -4.16 18.48 -16.57
C LYS A 641 -4.72 18.27 -15.16
N SER A 642 -3.93 17.76 -14.22
CA SER A 642 -4.35 17.61 -12.82
C SER A 642 -4.50 18.93 -12.08
N GLY A 643 -4.05 20.04 -12.66
CA GLY A 643 -4.08 21.36 -12.04
C GLY A 643 -3.06 21.56 -10.91
N GLN A 644 -2.19 20.60 -10.67
CA GLN A 644 -1.11 20.73 -9.70
C GLN A 644 -0.09 21.76 -10.18
N THR A 645 0.36 22.61 -9.27
CA THR A 645 1.26 23.73 -9.58
C THR A 645 2.73 23.49 -9.22
N THR A 646 2.99 22.46 -8.39
CA THR A 646 4.36 22.09 -7.99
C THR A 646 5.06 21.36 -9.14
N ALA A 647 6.25 21.81 -9.51
CA ALA A 647 7.02 21.15 -10.57
C ALA A 647 7.42 19.73 -10.18
N ILE A 648 7.48 18.82 -11.14
CA ILE A 648 8.04 17.48 -10.96
C ILE A 648 9.53 17.63 -10.63
N ASP A 649 9.94 17.18 -9.46
CA ASP A 649 11.31 17.26 -8.96
C ASP A 649 11.98 15.91 -8.74
N THR A 650 11.19 14.83 -8.80
CA THR A 650 11.66 13.47 -8.56
C THR A 650 11.04 12.51 -9.56
N VAL A 651 11.80 11.53 -10.04
CA VAL A 651 11.28 10.44 -10.87
C VAL A 651 11.64 9.07 -10.28
N VAL A 652 10.64 8.21 -10.14
CA VAL A 652 10.77 6.81 -9.74
C VAL A 652 10.79 5.94 -10.99
N LEU A 653 11.82 5.10 -11.11
CA LEU A 653 11.97 4.14 -12.22
C LEU A 653 11.23 2.83 -11.89
N GLY A 654 9.89 2.86 -11.99
CA GLY A 654 8.99 1.80 -11.56
C GLY A 654 8.90 0.59 -12.52
N CYS A 655 9.95 0.32 -13.27
CA CYS A 655 10.13 -0.88 -14.09
C CYS A 655 11.59 -1.29 -14.04
N THR A 656 11.85 -2.57 -13.98
CA THR A 656 13.20 -3.16 -13.89
C THR A 656 14.12 -2.82 -15.07
N HIS A 657 13.55 -2.48 -16.23
CA HIS A 657 14.32 -2.05 -17.40
C HIS A 657 14.73 -0.57 -17.38
N PHE A 658 14.01 0.29 -16.69
CA PHE A 658 14.20 1.74 -16.79
C PHE A 658 15.51 2.27 -16.19
N PRO A 659 16.12 1.63 -15.18
CA PRO A 659 17.47 1.99 -14.76
C PRO A 659 18.52 1.91 -15.87
N LEU A 660 18.35 1.03 -16.86
CA LEU A 660 19.26 0.87 -18.01
C LEU A 660 19.29 2.08 -18.95
N VAL A 661 18.25 2.91 -18.90
CA VAL A 661 18.05 4.12 -19.72
C VAL A 661 17.80 5.36 -18.85
N ARG A 662 18.35 5.35 -17.64
CA ARG A 662 18.20 6.43 -16.65
C ARG A 662 18.61 7.80 -17.21
N GLN A 663 19.75 7.86 -17.91
CA GLN A 663 20.25 9.14 -18.44
C GLN A 663 19.34 9.66 -19.56
N GLU A 664 18.89 8.79 -20.45
CA GLU A 664 17.98 9.12 -21.54
C GLU A 664 16.63 9.65 -21.02
N ILE A 665 16.15 9.12 -19.88
CA ILE A 665 14.95 9.62 -19.20
C ILE A 665 15.19 11.05 -18.67
N LEU A 666 16.30 11.31 -17.98
CA LEU A 666 16.65 12.63 -17.47
C LEU A 666 16.83 13.65 -18.62
N ASP A 667 17.51 13.25 -19.68
CA ASP A 667 17.71 14.08 -20.88
C ASP A 667 16.37 14.42 -21.55
N SER A 668 15.41 13.49 -21.53
CA SER A 668 14.08 13.72 -22.06
C SER A 668 13.27 14.74 -21.24
N PHE A 669 13.35 14.69 -19.90
CA PHE A 669 12.76 15.73 -19.04
C PHE A 669 13.41 17.11 -19.29
N ALA A 670 14.75 17.16 -19.34
CA ALA A 670 15.46 18.42 -19.60
C ALA A 670 15.10 19.00 -20.97
N ARG A 671 15.03 18.14 -22.00
CA ARG A 671 14.61 18.52 -23.35
C ARG A 671 13.15 19.02 -23.38
N LEU A 672 12.23 18.37 -22.67
CA LEU A 672 10.84 18.80 -22.63
C LEU A 672 10.69 20.13 -21.87
N ARG A 673 11.42 20.33 -20.77
CA ARG A 673 11.47 21.61 -20.05
C ARG A 673 11.93 22.75 -20.93
N ALA A 674 12.90 22.49 -21.83
CA ALA A 674 13.43 23.48 -22.78
C ALA A 674 12.62 23.59 -24.09
N TYR A 675 11.63 22.72 -24.30
CA TYR A 675 10.83 22.69 -25.53
C TYR A 675 10.10 24.01 -25.74
N GLU A 676 10.29 24.58 -26.94
CA GLU A 676 9.71 25.87 -27.33
C GLU A 676 8.71 25.68 -28.48
N LYS A 677 7.52 26.24 -28.33
CA LYS A 677 6.49 26.26 -29.35
C LYS A 677 5.94 27.68 -29.44
N ASN A 678 5.98 28.27 -30.65
CA ASN A 678 5.51 29.64 -30.90
C ASN A 678 6.14 30.71 -29.97
N GLY A 679 7.40 30.54 -29.57
CA GLY A 679 8.11 31.47 -28.69
C GLY A 679 7.81 31.28 -27.18
N GLU A 680 7.02 30.28 -26.79
CA GLU A 680 6.67 29.95 -25.42
C GLU A 680 7.28 28.59 -25.01
N ARG A 681 7.58 28.42 -23.72
CA ARG A 681 8.05 27.15 -23.14
C ARG A 681 6.96 26.55 -22.23
N PRO A 682 5.97 25.83 -22.82
CA PRO A 682 4.75 25.42 -22.10
C PRO A 682 5.01 24.45 -20.93
N PHE A 683 6.15 23.77 -20.91
CA PHE A 683 6.49 22.77 -19.88
C PHE A 683 7.53 23.25 -18.86
N ALA A 684 8.08 24.46 -19.02
CA ALA A 684 9.20 24.96 -18.21
C ALA A 684 8.87 25.01 -16.70
N ASN A 685 7.66 25.37 -16.33
CA ASN A 685 7.22 25.49 -14.94
C ASN A 685 6.69 24.17 -14.34
N LEU A 686 6.48 23.14 -15.16
CA LEU A 686 5.98 21.84 -14.74
C LEU A 686 7.09 20.86 -14.37
N ILE A 687 8.33 21.18 -14.72
CA ILE A 687 9.49 20.31 -14.54
C ILE A 687 10.57 21.12 -13.81
N ALA A 688 11.08 20.60 -12.70
CA ALA A 688 12.16 21.23 -11.97
C ALA A 688 13.44 21.29 -12.79
N GLU A 689 14.34 22.20 -12.46
CA GLU A 689 15.63 22.34 -13.13
C GLU A 689 16.54 21.11 -12.90
N LYS A 690 16.44 20.55 -11.70
CA LYS A 690 17.10 19.29 -11.33
C LYS A 690 16.02 18.28 -10.93
N ILE A 691 16.12 17.09 -11.48
CA ILE A 691 15.26 15.95 -11.13
C ILE A 691 16.11 14.92 -10.39
N ASP A 692 15.66 14.54 -9.20
CA ASP A 692 16.22 13.44 -8.44
C ASP A 692 15.66 12.12 -8.97
N VAL A 693 16.50 11.10 -9.08
CA VAL A 693 16.09 9.78 -9.57
C VAL A 693 16.06 8.80 -8.41
N VAL A 694 14.92 8.14 -8.26
CA VAL A 694 14.75 7.01 -7.34
C VAL A 694 14.85 5.73 -8.16
N ASP A 695 15.88 4.96 -7.90
CA ASP A 695 16.09 3.63 -8.49
C ASP A 695 15.68 2.55 -7.46
N PRO A 696 14.54 1.87 -7.67
CA PRO A 696 14.10 0.83 -6.74
C PRO A 696 15.05 -0.37 -6.67
N ALA A 697 15.85 -0.63 -7.69
CA ALA A 697 16.79 -1.75 -7.68
C ALA A 697 17.89 -1.55 -6.61
N GLU A 698 18.51 -0.38 -6.58
CA GLU A 698 19.52 -0.02 -5.58
C GLU A 698 18.93 0.00 -4.16
N LEU A 699 17.71 0.54 -4.03
CA LEU A 699 17.04 0.63 -2.73
C LEU A 699 16.63 -0.75 -2.20
N THR A 700 16.24 -1.67 -3.08
CA THR A 700 15.95 -3.06 -2.74
C THR A 700 17.20 -3.80 -2.26
N ALA A 701 18.35 -3.56 -2.88
CA ALA A 701 19.62 -4.13 -2.42
C ALA A 701 19.95 -3.64 -0.99
N LYS A 702 19.80 -2.35 -0.70
CA LYS A 702 19.99 -1.78 0.64
C LYS A 702 19.01 -2.35 1.66
N GLU A 703 17.75 -2.53 1.29
CA GLU A 703 16.72 -3.12 2.15
C GLU A 703 17.05 -4.59 2.46
N LEU A 704 17.42 -5.37 1.47
CA LEU A 704 17.82 -6.77 1.63
C LEU A 704 18.97 -6.89 2.64
N PHE A 705 19.99 -6.05 2.54
CA PHE A 705 21.10 -6.03 3.47
C PHE A 705 20.64 -5.75 4.90
N ARG A 706 19.82 -4.72 5.10
CA ARG A 706 19.27 -4.35 6.42
C ARG A 706 18.43 -5.48 7.03
N GLU A 707 17.60 -6.16 6.23
CA GLU A 707 16.79 -7.28 6.70
C GLU A 707 17.62 -8.52 7.08
N LEU A 708 18.65 -8.85 6.31
CA LEU A 708 19.59 -9.92 6.66
C LEU A 708 20.33 -9.60 7.95
N ALA A 709 20.80 -8.34 8.12
CA ALA A 709 21.47 -7.90 9.34
C ALA A 709 20.55 -7.98 10.56
N ARG A 710 19.32 -7.42 10.43
CA ARG A 710 18.32 -7.42 11.51
C ARG A 710 17.93 -8.84 11.97
N ARG A 711 17.82 -9.76 11.01
CA ARG A 711 17.43 -11.15 11.25
C ARG A 711 18.62 -12.06 11.58
N LYS A 712 19.86 -11.55 11.49
CA LYS A 712 21.12 -12.31 11.68
C LYS A 712 21.23 -13.50 10.71
N MET A 713 20.82 -13.28 9.46
CA MET A 713 20.74 -14.31 8.43
C MET A 713 21.86 -14.22 7.38
N PHE A 714 22.91 -13.43 7.61
CA PHE A 714 24.10 -13.47 6.75
C PHE A 714 24.77 -14.83 6.85
N ARG A 715 25.28 -15.30 5.70
CA ARG A 715 26.00 -16.55 5.58
C ARG A 715 27.28 -16.50 6.44
N LYS A 716 27.48 -17.53 7.28
CA LYS A 716 28.66 -17.68 8.10
C LYS A 716 29.77 -18.30 7.26
N THR A 717 30.88 -17.59 7.08
CA THR A 717 32.08 -18.15 6.40
C THR A 717 32.86 -19.08 7.35
N SER A 718 32.98 -20.34 6.96
CA SER A 718 33.73 -21.36 7.73
C SER A 718 35.05 -21.72 7.05
N GLY A 719 36.04 -20.81 7.08
CA GLY A 719 37.45 -21.14 6.71
C GLY A 719 37.83 -20.91 5.24
N GLU A 720 39.08 -21.22 4.88
CA GLU A 720 39.74 -20.93 3.60
C GLU A 720 39.09 -21.53 2.32
N SER A 721 38.14 -22.46 2.46
CA SER A 721 37.45 -23.06 1.32
C SER A 721 36.28 -22.20 0.79
N ASP A 722 35.89 -21.16 1.49
CA ASP A 722 34.75 -20.26 1.15
C ASP A 722 35.27 -18.90 0.67
N SER A 723 36.10 -18.90 -0.37
CA SER A 723 36.47 -17.64 -1.02
C SER A 723 35.23 -16.97 -1.71
N PRO A 724 35.21 -15.65 -1.86
CA PRO A 724 34.17 -14.96 -2.65
C PRO A 724 33.99 -15.58 -4.05
N GLU A 725 35.09 -15.97 -4.70
CA GLU A 725 35.06 -16.65 -6.00
C GLU A 725 34.32 -18.00 -5.97
N SER A 726 34.41 -18.75 -4.86
CA SER A 726 33.66 -20.01 -4.71
C SER A 726 32.16 -19.79 -4.46
N ALA A 727 31.76 -18.67 -3.88
CA ALA A 727 30.35 -18.31 -3.71
C ALA A 727 29.73 -17.87 -5.04
N GLU A 728 30.46 -17.08 -5.83
CA GLU A 728 30.05 -16.65 -7.18
C GLU A 728 29.85 -17.83 -8.14
N ALA A 729 30.70 -18.85 -8.07
CA ALA A 729 30.57 -20.07 -8.88
C ALA A 729 29.36 -20.96 -8.49
N ARG A 730 28.65 -20.65 -7.40
CA ARG A 730 27.50 -21.42 -6.89
C ARG A 730 26.16 -20.72 -7.10
N ASP A 731 26.14 -19.53 -7.71
CA ASP A 731 24.89 -18.86 -8.08
C ASP A 731 24.19 -19.66 -9.18
N GLN A 732 22.86 -19.71 -9.11
CA GLN A 732 22.03 -20.45 -10.05
C GLN A 732 21.05 -19.50 -10.72
N PHE A 733 20.93 -19.63 -12.04
CA PHE A 733 20.01 -18.83 -12.84
C PHE A 733 19.05 -19.75 -13.59
N TYR A 734 17.77 -19.45 -13.50
CA TYR A 734 16.70 -20.21 -14.12
C TYR A 734 15.75 -19.31 -14.91
N ILE A 735 15.14 -19.87 -15.93
CA ILE A 735 14.01 -19.25 -16.66
C ILE A 735 12.88 -20.27 -16.82
N SER A 736 11.67 -19.77 -16.99
CA SER A 736 10.58 -20.62 -17.46
C SER A 736 10.60 -20.71 -18.99
N ILE A 737 10.23 -21.87 -19.49
CA ILE A 737 9.93 -22.12 -20.92
C ILE A 737 8.58 -22.83 -21.02
N ALA A 738 7.92 -22.74 -22.18
CA ALA A 738 6.72 -23.52 -22.44
C ALA A 738 7.02 -25.01 -22.32
N ASN A 739 6.07 -25.79 -21.79
CA ASN A 739 6.20 -27.24 -21.66
C ASN A 739 5.46 -27.95 -22.81
N PRO A 740 6.13 -28.33 -23.89
CA PRO A 740 5.47 -28.93 -25.04
C PRO A 740 4.80 -30.30 -24.76
N LYS A 741 5.09 -30.88 -23.58
CA LYS A 741 4.49 -32.15 -23.12
C LYS A 741 3.20 -31.95 -22.33
N SER A 742 2.86 -30.72 -21.97
CA SER A 742 1.64 -30.42 -21.23
C SER A 742 0.41 -30.59 -22.11
N ALA A 743 -0.57 -31.31 -21.61
CA ALA A 743 -1.80 -31.57 -22.37
C ALA A 743 -2.61 -30.28 -22.58
N GLY A 744 -2.99 -30.01 -23.83
CA GLY A 744 -3.83 -28.88 -24.19
C GLY A 744 -3.08 -27.54 -24.31
N ILE A 745 -1.75 -27.53 -24.22
CA ILE A 745 -0.95 -26.33 -24.49
C ILE A 745 -1.04 -25.92 -25.96
N VAL A 746 -1.09 -24.61 -26.21
CA VAL A 746 -1.02 -24.03 -27.56
C VAL A 746 0.24 -23.21 -27.68
N LEU A 747 1.08 -23.54 -28.67
CA LEU A 747 2.35 -22.89 -28.92
C LEU A 747 2.30 -22.07 -30.22
N SER A 748 3.01 -20.96 -30.22
CA SER A 748 3.32 -20.16 -31.41
C SER A 748 4.43 -20.82 -32.26
N ALA A 749 4.71 -20.28 -33.43
CA ALA A 749 5.72 -20.83 -34.36
C ALA A 749 7.18 -20.76 -33.82
N ASP A 750 7.43 -19.94 -32.83
CA ASP A 750 8.71 -19.78 -32.12
C ASP A 750 8.79 -20.63 -30.83
N GLU A 751 7.86 -21.58 -30.67
CA GLU A 751 7.75 -22.46 -29.49
C GLU A 751 7.39 -21.74 -28.17
N SER A 752 7.03 -20.45 -28.20
CA SER A 752 6.47 -19.73 -27.06
C SER A 752 4.99 -20.10 -26.84
N LEU A 753 4.44 -19.75 -25.66
CA LEU A 753 2.99 -19.85 -25.43
C LEU A 753 2.25 -18.92 -26.39
N ASP A 754 1.26 -19.48 -27.11
CA ASP A 754 0.36 -18.66 -27.91
C ASP A 754 -0.33 -17.58 -27.06
N SER A 755 -0.51 -16.39 -27.61
CA SER A 755 -1.01 -15.23 -26.86
C SER A 755 -2.45 -15.44 -26.35
N GLU A 756 -3.34 -16.02 -27.16
CA GLU A 756 -4.71 -16.29 -26.75
C GLU A 756 -4.75 -17.36 -25.65
N TYR A 757 -3.94 -18.40 -25.79
CA TYR A 757 -3.76 -19.42 -24.76
C TYR A 757 -3.19 -18.81 -23.48
N LYS A 758 -2.10 -18.04 -23.58
CA LYS A 758 -1.39 -17.42 -22.45
C LYS A 758 -2.33 -16.60 -21.57
N TYR A 759 -3.06 -15.66 -22.15
CA TYR A 759 -3.93 -14.75 -21.46
C TYR A 759 -5.37 -15.27 -21.26
N GLY A 760 -5.71 -16.41 -21.87
CA GLY A 760 -7.00 -17.08 -21.72
C GLY A 760 -7.10 -17.96 -20.46
N ARG A 761 -5.96 -18.30 -19.83
CA ARG A 761 -5.90 -19.20 -18.67
C ARG A 761 -6.62 -18.61 -17.45
N SER A 762 -7.14 -19.51 -16.61
CA SER A 762 -7.83 -19.19 -15.36
C SER A 762 -7.12 -19.84 -14.17
N PRO A 763 -7.29 -19.35 -12.92
CA PRO A 763 -6.77 -19.98 -11.71
C PRO A 763 -7.23 -21.43 -11.53
N GLY A 764 -6.59 -22.16 -10.60
CA GLY A 764 -6.88 -23.56 -10.31
C GLY A 764 -6.09 -24.53 -11.19
N ARG A 765 -4.87 -24.17 -11.59
CA ARG A 765 -4.02 -24.95 -12.49
C ARG A 765 -2.74 -25.47 -11.82
N LEU A 766 -2.78 -25.80 -10.53
CA LEU A 766 -1.60 -26.25 -9.78
C LEU A 766 -1.11 -27.65 -10.16
N GLU A 767 -2.00 -28.48 -10.76
CA GLU A 767 -1.64 -29.81 -11.28
C GLU A 767 -1.09 -29.77 -12.70
N ILE A 768 -1.10 -28.62 -13.37
CA ILE A 768 -0.76 -28.49 -14.78
C ILE A 768 0.53 -27.66 -14.91
N GLU A 769 1.58 -28.28 -15.44
CA GLU A 769 2.83 -27.61 -15.79
C GLU A 769 2.80 -27.11 -17.25
N ASP A 770 2.09 -26.03 -17.53
CA ASP A 770 2.12 -25.38 -18.86
C ASP A 770 3.51 -24.82 -19.17
N THR A 771 4.25 -24.48 -18.14
CA THR A 771 5.63 -24.02 -18.19
C THR A 771 6.50 -24.81 -17.22
N ILE A 772 7.77 -24.95 -17.56
CA ILE A 772 8.78 -25.62 -16.74
C ILE A 772 9.96 -24.69 -16.51
N CYS A 773 10.57 -24.78 -15.32
CA CYS A 773 11.73 -24.01 -14.94
C CYS A 773 13.01 -24.78 -15.32
N VAL A 774 13.87 -24.15 -16.12
CA VAL A 774 15.12 -24.73 -16.63
C VAL A 774 16.30 -23.79 -16.36
N PRO A 775 17.55 -24.28 -16.28
CA PRO A 775 18.73 -23.44 -16.17
C PRO A 775 18.78 -22.41 -17.30
N MET A 776 19.05 -21.16 -16.95
CA MET A 776 19.25 -20.07 -17.90
C MET A 776 20.63 -20.27 -18.58
N THR A 777 20.63 -20.47 -19.88
CA THR A 777 21.84 -20.63 -20.68
C THR A 777 21.82 -19.64 -21.84
N GLN A 778 22.98 -19.30 -22.37
CA GLN A 778 23.09 -18.35 -23.48
C GLN A 778 22.21 -18.74 -24.69
N ASN A 779 22.13 -20.05 -24.99
CA ASN A 779 21.34 -20.55 -26.11
C ASN A 779 19.81 -20.43 -25.94
N ARG A 780 19.35 -20.09 -24.72
CA ARG A 780 17.94 -19.94 -24.40
C ARG A 780 17.48 -18.49 -24.30
N LEU A 781 18.43 -17.58 -24.44
CA LEU A 781 18.15 -16.14 -24.43
C LEU A 781 18.29 -15.55 -25.85
N PRO A 782 17.42 -14.61 -26.23
CA PRO A 782 17.59 -13.84 -27.47
C PRO A 782 18.95 -13.14 -27.52
N SER A 783 19.51 -12.99 -28.70
CA SER A 783 20.82 -12.32 -28.90
C SER A 783 20.81 -10.86 -28.41
N THR A 784 19.68 -10.18 -28.54
CA THR A 784 19.46 -8.82 -28.01
C THR A 784 19.56 -8.78 -26.50
N SER A 785 18.87 -9.70 -25.81
CA SER A 785 18.92 -9.85 -24.35
C SER A 785 20.33 -10.20 -23.86
N LEU A 786 21.03 -11.11 -24.53
CA LEU A 786 22.42 -11.44 -24.20
C LEU A 786 23.36 -10.25 -24.35
N ASN A 787 23.19 -9.45 -25.41
CA ASN A 787 23.98 -8.25 -25.62
C ASN A 787 23.69 -7.20 -24.52
N LEU A 788 22.43 -7.04 -24.14
CA LEU A 788 22.00 -6.17 -23.03
C LEU A 788 22.69 -6.58 -21.72
N ILE A 789 22.60 -7.86 -21.33
CA ILE A 789 23.24 -8.38 -20.11
C ILE A 789 24.75 -8.15 -20.16
N ARG A 790 25.39 -8.50 -21.27
CA ARG A 790 26.85 -8.36 -21.43
C ARG A 790 27.30 -6.90 -21.29
N THR A 791 26.57 -5.94 -21.86
CA THR A 791 26.99 -4.54 -21.95
C THR A 791 26.56 -3.69 -20.77
N LYS A 792 25.45 -4.00 -20.13
CA LYS A 792 24.81 -3.18 -19.08
C LYS A 792 24.86 -3.82 -17.69
N LEU A 793 25.07 -5.13 -17.56
CA LEU A 793 25.00 -5.88 -16.29
C LEU A 793 26.29 -6.73 -16.09
N PRO A 794 27.44 -6.07 -15.86
CA PRO A 794 28.75 -6.76 -15.88
C PRO A 794 28.91 -7.81 -14.77
N HIS A 795 28.38 -7.57 -13.55
CA HIS A 795 28.49 -8.54 -12.45
C HIS A 795 27.59 -9.77 -12.71
N VAL A 796 26.39 -9.57 -13.25
CA VAL A 796 25.50 -10.66 -13.70
C VAL A 796 26.16 -11.45 -14.81
N TRP A 797 26.73 -10.77 -15.83
CA TRP A 797 27.42 -11.42 -16.95
C TRP A 797 28.56 -12.32 -16.49
N GLN A 798 29.39 -11.84 -15.57
CA GLN A 798 30.50 -12.61 -14.99
C GLN A 798 30.00 -13.90 -14.32
N ARG A 799 28.89 -13.83 -13.56
CA ARG A 799 28.35 -14.98 -12.82
C ARG A 799 27.58 -15.97 -13.70
N LEU A 800 26.96 -15.49 -14.79
CA LEU A 800 26.39 -16.36 -15.83
C LEU A 800 27.47 -17.12 -16.64
N ASN A 801 28.71 -16.61 -16.69
CA ASN A 801 29.80 -17.13 -17.51
C ASN A 801 31.11 -17.27 -16.71
N PRO A 802 31.17 -18.13 -15.67
CA PRO A 802 32.34 -18.22 -14.79
C PRO A 802 33.65 -18.65 -15.49
N SER A 803 33.55 -19.22 -16.71
CA SER A 803 34.72 -19.63 -17.52
C SER A 803 35.25 -18.52 -18.42
N SER A 804 34.68 -17.32 -18.43
CA SER A 804 35.08 -16.17 -19.24
C SER A 804 35.72 -15.04 -18.42
N SER A 805 36.36 -15.35 -17.28
CA SER A 805 37.20 -14.36 -16.58
C SER A 805 38.36 -13.95 -17.46
N PRO A 806 38.72 -12.63 -17.54
CA PRO A 806 39.68 -12.07 -18.47
C PRO A 806 41.09 -12.61 -18.29
#